data_54a99e1635a8cee90ce36a29ff21adba
#
_entry.id   54a99e1635a8cee90ce36a29ff21adba
#
_cell.length_a   1.000
_cell.length_b   1.000
_cell.length_c   1.000
_cell.angle_alpha   90.00
_cell.angle_beta   90.00
_cell.angle_gamma   90.00
#
_symmetry.space_group_name_H-M   'P 1'
#
loop_
_entity.id
_entity.type
_entity.pdbx_description
1 polymer ?
#
loop_
_entity_poly.entity_id
_entity_poly.type
_entity_poly.pdbx_seq_one_letter_code
_entity_poly.pdbx_strand_id
1 'polypeptide(L)'
;MAALQKIRSSSWILILMAVGMFLFILTMVLDSNTISALTNSSRNVGEVYGKSLSAEEFSDMVNEASEVMKLRNGGTLTDEQTDMVRNQVWNDYVQYELVKHECDKLGVEVTEKEVQEALRQGSAQAFQNLPMFMGQTGRFDYTALQAFFKQVKSMKGQNLPPEAAEQINTIQKLWAYTDKQLRRELLMTKYQSLLMASVTTNPISAKAQFDARTQSANALVAAFPYGSISDKEVKVEDSDLKAVYDRFKKLFRLDNEVRDLKFIDYVVSASPADRKAVEQQVQGIYEKLSAGEDPAAVINASKSQTRFIDLPLAAEAFPTDVRQELESMSAGSMKAPYVNDQDNTYNVVKLISKVQAPDSVAYRALSVQATEAGRADSILKALNGGAKFEDVAKKMGMRSDTTWINTAQVTADQLTPETAKFVNELYNAPLNAYKVVDVQGAKVVLQVVNRKAMKTKYVAAVVKVPINFSKATYDAAVSNMNRFLASCHDLASFEKQAPKSGYQVLNADAFSASAGLIGASGYNPGIRGSKEAVKWAFDEAKEGEVSPLYEVGEANNHLLVVALSKVYKKGYLPYDNKQVKDYLTAIVKSEKKGELAAKKWGGIKSIEAAKAKGAIVDSLNNVTFAGANVVSAVGVPEPALTAAISAAKKGATTPLVIGTEGAYLAQILSKGSNTSEKFDVKSEMAMQQRGLLQVMGQSILGVLSQKANVVDKRYKF
;
A
#
# COMPACT_ATOMS: atom_id res chain seq x y z
N MET A 1 72.69 30.05 16.16
CA MET A 1 73.16 28.67 15.89
C MET A 1 73.00 27.71 17.06
N ALA A 2 72.94 28.18 18.34
CA ALA A 2 72.78 27.30 19.49
C ALA A 2 71.40 26.67 19.68
N ALA A 3 70.30 27.30 19.17
CA ALA A 3 68.94 26.75 19.28
C ALA A 3 68.68 25.53 18.35
N LEU A 4 69.30 25.52 17.14
CA LEU A 4 69.19 24.41 16.21
C LEU A 4 69.96 23.17 16.64
N GLN A 5 71.04 23.34 17.38
CA GLN A 5 71.86 22.25 17.93
C GLN A 5 71.15 21.57 19.11
N LYS A 6 70.38 22.31 19.94
CA LYS A 6 69.58 21.79 21.03
C LYS A 6 68.36 21.01 20.58
N ILE A 7 67.77 21.34 19.40
CA ILE A 7 66.69 20.61 18.78
C ILE A 7 67.16 19.28 18.20
N ARG A 8 68.42 19.26 17.69
CA ARG A 8 69.03 18.05 17.06
C ARG A 8 69.51 17.02 18.08
N SER A 9 69.70 17.42 19.37
CA SER A 9 70.20 16.53 20.45
C SER A 9 69.09 16.03 21.39
N SER A 10 67.84 16.44 21.17
CA SER A 10 66.70 16.00 21.98
C SER A 10 66.01 14.79 21.35
N SER A 11 66.28 13.60 21.86
CA SER A 11 65.66 12.33 21.42
C SER A 11 64.14 12.38 21.39
N TRP A 12 63.51 13.21 22.21
CA TRP A 12 62.06 13.37 22.29
C TRP A 12 61.50 14.12 21.06
N ILE A 13 62.21 15.11 20.52
CA ILE A 13 61.83 15.85 19.35
C ILE A 13 61.98 14.95 18.09
N LEU A 14 62.99 14.10 18.04
CA LEU A 14 63.15 13.10 17.01
C LEU A 14 62.02 12.05 17.01
N ILE A 15 61.60 11.62 18.19
CA ILE A 15 60.45 10.70 18.33
C ILE A 15 59.15 11.40 17.87
N LEU A 16 58.93 12.65 18.23
CA LEU A 16 57.76 13.43 17.88
C LEU A 16 57.71 13.68 16.34
N MET A 17 58.88 13.96 15.72
CA MET A 17 58.98 14.06 14.25
C MET A 17 58.76 12.70 13.55
N ALA A 18 59.29 11.61 14.13
CA ALA A 18 59.11 10.26 13.59
C ALA A 18 57.61 9.83 13.71
N VAL A 19 56.93 10.13 14.82
CA VAL A 19 55.48 9.91 15.00
C VAL A 19 54.67 10.78 14.05
N GLY A 20 55.02 12.06 13.89
CA GLY A 20 54.40 12.95 12.92
C GLY A 20 54.54 12.48 11.47
N MET A 21 55.75 12.02 11.12
CA MET A 21 56.03 11.45 9.78
C MET A 21 55.34 10.09 9.58
N PHE A 22 55.25 9.27 10.62
CA PHE A 22 54.52 8.01 10.61
C PHE A 22 53.04 8.23 10.45
N LEU A 23 52.44 9.19 11.17
CA LEU A 23 51.05 9.61 11.03
C LEU A 23 50.78 10.20 9.61
N PHE A 24 51.71 10.98 9.07
CA PHE A 24 51.60 11.52 7.71
C PHE A 24 51.71 10.41 6.67
N ILE A 25 52.63 9.44 6.83
CA ILE A 25 52.71 8.26 5.95
C ILE A 25 51.46 7.38 6.14
N LEU A 26 50.93 7.22 7.35
CA LEU A 26 49.71 6.50 7.63
C LEU A 26 48.52 7.14 6.94
N THR A 27 48.44 8.47 6.91
CA THR A 27 47.41 9.19 6.15
C THR A 27 47.58 9.13 4.64
N MET A 28 48.81 8.96 4.13
CA MET A 28 49.11 8.72 2.71
C MET A 28 48.90 7.27 2.26
N VAL A 29 49.13 6.31 3.17
CA VAL A 29 48.99 4.87 2.92
C VAL A 29 47.55 4.40 3.17
N LEU A 30 46.80 5.09 4.01
CA LEU A 30 45.35 4.99 4.03
C LEU A 30 44.82 5.71 2.80
N ASP A 31 44.94 5.02 1.68
CA ASP A 31 44.43 5.41 0.37
C ASP A 31 43.01 5.99 0.51
N SER A 32 42.73 7.06 -0.22
CA SER A 32 41.39 7.70 -0.28
C SER A 32 40.25 6.69 -0.42
N ASN A 33 40.53 5.54 -1.00
CA ASN A 33 39.62 4.39 -1.11
C ASN A 33 39.33 3.69 0.22
N THR A 34 40.30 3.66 1.18
CA THR A 34 40.08 2.98 2.47
C THR A 34 39.32 3.89 3.43
N ILE A 35 39.57 5.20 3.39
CA ILE A 35 38.79 6.20 4.14
C ILE A 35 37.38 6.34 3.54
N SER A 36 37.24 6.33 2.22
CA SER A 36 35.94 6.31 1.55
C SER A 36 35.19 5.00 1.81
N ALA A 37 35.85 3.84 1.92
CA ALA A 37 35.21 2.59 2.29
C ALA A 37 34.70 2.61 3.75
N LEU A 38 35.43 3.21 4.69
CA LEU A 38 35.02 3.38 6.09
C LEU A 38 33.91 4.44 6.25
N THR A 39 33.92 5.51 5.47
CA THR A 39 32.87 6.53 5.45
C THR A 39 31.68 6.13 4.60
N ASN A 40 31.86 5.34 3.53
CA ASN A 40 30.77 4.82 2.69
C ASN A 40 29.96 3.72 3.38
N SER A 41 30.53 2.99 4.35
CA SER A 41 29.75 2.00 5.10
C SER A 41 28.62 2.66 5.91
N SER A 42 28.75 3.94 6.27
CA SER A 42 27.72 4.74 6.94
C SER A 42 26.66 5.31 5.96
N ARG A 43 26.91 5.28 4.65
CA ARG A 43 26.01 5.81 3.61
C ARG A 43 25.34 4.74 2.75
N ASN A 44 25.38 3.48 3.18
CA ASN A 44 24.74 2.39 2.45
C ASN A 44 23.28 2.24 2.89
N VAL A 45 22.38 2.24 1.92
CA VAL A 45 20.93 2.04 2.08
C VAL A 45 20.61 0.58 2.40
N GLY A 46 21.44 -0.34 1.95
CA GLY A 46 21.27 -1.76 2.23
C GLY A 46 22.28 -2.63 1.49
N GLU A 47 22.09 -3.95 1.63
CA GLU A 47 23.02 -4.93 1.11
C GLU A 47 22.28 -6.20 0.65
N VAL A 48 22.68 -6.79 -0.49
CA VAL A 48 22.17 -8.04 -1.03
C VAL A 48 23.35 -8.90 -1.47
N TYR A 49 23.50 -10.12 -0.96
CA TYR A 49 24.66 -11.00 -1.19
C TYR A 49 26.02 -10.33 -0.96
N GLY A 50 26.12 -9.45 0.03
CA GLY A 50 27.34 -8.69 0.33
C GLY A 50 27.60 -7.51 -0.61
N LYS A 51 26.77 -7.29 -1.62
CA LYS A 51 26.82 -6.12 -2.49
C LYS A 51 26.05 -4.96 -1.86
N SER A 52 26.74 -3.92 -1.47
CA SER A 52 26.16 -2.72 -0.89
C SER A 52 25.53 -1.82 -1.95
N LEU A 53 24.40 -1.22 -1.62
CA LEU A 53 23.77 -0.14 -2.39
C LEU A 53 24.01 1.19 -1.68
N SER A 54 24.67 2.12 -2.34
CA SER A 54 24.92 3.46 -1.77
C SER A 54 23.65 4.30 -1.74
N ALA A 55 23.61 5.31 -0.85
CA ALA A 55 22.48 6.25 -0.77
C ALA A 55 22.35 7.10 -2.05
N GLU A 56 23.48 7.39 -2.70
CA GLU A 56 23.50 8.14 -3.98
C GLU A 56 22.87 7.32 -5.10
N GLU A 57 23.34 6.07 -5.34
CA GLU A 57 22.76 5.18 -6.35
C GLU A 57 21.27 4.93 -6.11
N PHE A 58 20.87 4.73 -4.85
CA PHE A 58 19.46 4.56 -4.50
C PHE A 58 18.65 5.82 -4.79
N SER A 59 19.16 6.99 -4.42
CA SER A 59 18.51 8.28 -4.71
C SER A 59 18.32 8.49 -6.21
N ASP A 60 19.34 8.16 -7.02
CA ASP A 60 19.27 8.27 -8.48
C ASP A 60 18.18 7.36 -9.05
N MET A 61 18.10 6.12 -8.57
CA MET A 61 17.05 5.18 -8.98
C MET A 61 15.64 5.66 -8.58
N VAL A 62 15.50 6.23 -7.38
CA VAL A 62 14.23 6.80 -6.90
C VAL A 62 13.85 8.02 -7.71
N ASN A 63 14.79 8.90 -8.02
CA ASN A 63 14.58 10.09 -8.84
C ASN A 63 14.15 9.70 -10.26
N GLU A 64 14.84 8.74 -10.89
CA GLU A 64 14.49 8.24 -12.22
C GLU A 64 13.06 7.66 -12.24
N ALA A 65 12.71 6.81 -11.28
CA ALA A 65 11.37 6.24 -11.17
C ALA A 65 10.29 7.30 -10.88
N SER A 66 10.61 8.29 -10.02
CA SER A 66 9.71 9.39 -9.68
C SER A 66 9.45 10.30 -10.88
N GLU A 67 10.48 10.61 -11.69
CA GLU A 67 10.30 11.37 -12.94
C GLU A 67 9.36 10.63 -13.91
N VAL A 68 9.57 9.33 -14.10
CA VAL A 68 8.70 8.51 -14.94
C VAL A 68 7.26 8.54 -14.45
N MET A 69 7.05 8.43 -13.13
CA MET A 69 5.71 8.48 -12.54
C MET A 69 5.04 9.85 -12.70
N LYS A 70 5.79 10.96 -12.54
CA LYS A 70 5.32 12.33 -12.80
C LYS A 70 4.89 12.51 -14.26
N LEU A 71 5.70 12.03 -15.20
CA LEU A 71 5.41 12.11 -16.63
C LEU A 71 4.16 11.31 -17.01
N ARG A 72 3.93 10.16 -16.37
CA ARG A 72 2.73 9.34 -16.59
C ARG A 72 1.46 9.98 -16.02
N ASN A 73 1.55 10.57 -14.84
CA ASN A 73 0.41 11.13 -14.11
C ASN A 73 0.11 12.60 -14.47
N GLY A 74 0.99 13.26 -15.23
CA GLY A 74 0.82 14.64 -15.65
C GLY A 74 0.93 15.67 -14.52
N GLY A 75 1.67 15.36 -13.42
CA GLY A 75 1.76 16.26 -12.27
C GLY A 75 2.88 15.93 -11.28
N THR A 76 2.93 16.69 -10.19
CA THR A 76 3.85 16.44 -9.08
C THR A 76 3.39 15.24 -8.24
N LEU A 77 4.34 14.52 -7.63
CA LEU A 77 4.04 13.45 -6.69
C LEU A 77 3.80 14.03 -5.29
N THR A 78 2.86 13.43 -4.57
CA THR A 78 2.71 13.65 -3.13
C THR A 78 3.84 12.95 -2.36
N ASP A 79 4.04 13.32 -1.10
CA ASP A 79 5.03 12.65 -0.25
C ASP A 79 4.75 11.15 -0.12
N GLU A 80 3.48 10.77 0.00
CA GLU A 80 3.05 9.36 0.03
C GLU A 80 3.40 8.61 -1.25
N GLN A 81 3.16 9.22 -2.41
CA GLN A 81 3.55 8.65 -3.70
C GLN A 81 5.06 8.51 -3.83
N THR A 82 5.81 9.48 -3.30
CA THR A 82 7.28 9.43 -3.27
C THR A 82 7.78 8.29 -2.38
N ASP A 83 7.17 8.08 -1.22
CA ASP A 83 7.50 6.96 -0.33
C ASP A 83 7.13 5.61 -0.95
N MET A 84 6.00 5.52 -1.67
CA MET A 84 5.65 4.31 -2.44
C MET A 84 6.69 4.02 -3.53
N VAL A 85 7.12 5.03 -4.29
CA VAL A 85 8.18 4.87 -5.30
C VAL A 85 9.48 4.39 -4.66
N ARG A 86 9.87 4.98 -3.53
CA ARG A 86 11.08 4.60 -2.79
C ARG A 86 11.03 3.13 -2.34
N ASN A 87 9.90 2.69 -1.82
CA ASN A 87 9.69 1.30 -1.43
C ASN A 87 9.71 0.35 -2.62
N GLN A 88 9.06 0.73 -3.73
CA GLN A 88 9.04 -0.06 -4.96
C GLN A 88 10.44 -0.22 -5.53
N VAL A 89 11.21 0.86 -5.64
CA VAL A 89 12.60 0.83 -6.15
C VAL A 89 13.49 -0.09 -5.33
N TRP A 90 13.35 -0.06 -4.00
CA TRP A 90 14.09 -0.99 -3.14
C TRP A 90 13.70 -2.44 -3.38
N ASN A 91 12.41 -2.74 -3.43
CA ASN A 91 11.92 -4.09 -3.67
C ASN A 91 12.37 -4.62 -5.03
N ASP A 92 12.29 -3.80 -6.08
CA ASP A 92 12.74 -4.14 -7.43
C ASP A 92 14.25 -4.38 -7.48
N TYR A 93 15.04 -3.56 -6.77
CA TYR A 93 16.47 -3.74 -6.65
C TYR A 93 16.81 -5.07 -5.97
N VAL A 94 16.21 -5.34 -4.82
CA VAL A 94 16.42 -6.59 -4.07
C VAL A 94 16.06 -7.80 -4.94
N GLN A 95 14.87 -7.82 -5.54
CA GLN A 95 14.43 -8.92 -6.39
C GLN A 95 15.36 -9.14 -7.59
N TYR A 96 15.78 -8.06 -8.23
CA TYR A 96 16.70 -8.14 -9.35
C TYR A 96 18.07 -8.71 -8.95
N GLU A 97 18.68 -8.22 -7.87
CA GLU A 97 19.97 -8.70 -7.39
C GLU A 97 19.91 -10.17 -6.93
N LEU A 98 18.79 -10.58 -6.30
CA LEU A 98 18.56 -11.97 -5.92
C LEU A 98 18.59 -12.90 -7.15
N VAL A 99 17.83 -12.56 -8.18
CA VAL A 99 17.72 -13.37 -9.39
C VAL A 99 18.99 -13.26 -10.23
N LYS A 100 19.56 -12.05 -10.36
CA LYS A 100 20.81 -11.84 -11.11
C LYS A 100 21.93 -12.68 -10.55
N HIS A 101 22.09 -12.75 -9.23
CA HIS A 101 23.12 -13.56 -8.59
C HIS A 101 23.02 -15.06 -8.95
N GLU A 102 21.80 -15.62 -8.97
CA GLU A 102 21.60 -17.01 -9.37
C GLU A 102 21.78 -17.20 -10.89
N CYS A 103 21.33 -16.24 -11.71
CA CYS A 103 21.55 -16.25 -13.16
C CYS A 103 23.05 -16.19 -13.51
N ASP A 104 23.81 -15.33 -12.84
CA ASP A 104 25.27 -15.21 -13.04
C ASP A 104 25.99 -16.54 -12.74
N LYS A 105 25.59 -17.26 -11.69
CA LYS A 105 26.11 -18.60 -11.37
C LYS A 105 25.80 -19.65 -12.44
N LEU A 106 24.65 -19.51 -13.10
CA LEU A 106 24.18 -20.43 -14.13
C LEU A 106 24.65 -20.04 -15.54
N GLY A 107 25.32 -18.90 -15.69
CA GLY A 107 25.70 -18.36 -16.99
C GLY A 107 24.49 -17.91 -17.82
N VAL A 108 23.40 -17.49 -17.16
CA VAL A 108 22.16 -17.04 -17.80
C VAL A 108 22.16 -15.51 -17.90
N GLU A 109 22.10 -15.02 -19.12
CA GLU A 109 22.05 -13.58 -19.43
C GLU A 109 20.95 -13.27 -20.46
N VAL A 110 20.54 -12.01 -20.55
CA VAL A 110 19.59 -11.53 -21.56
C VAL A 110 20.37 -11.06 -22.78
N THR A 111 20.12 -11.68 -23.91
CA THR A 111 20.74 -11.34 -25.18
C THR A 111 19.98 -10.25 -25.93
N GLU A 112 20.67 -9.51 -26.81
CA GLU A 112 20.04 -8.51 -27.67
C GLU A 112 18.94 -9.11 -28.59
N LYS A 113 19.09 -10.37 -29.00
CA LYS A 113 18.05 -11.06 -29.79
C LYS A 113 16.75 -11.24 -29.00
N GLU A 114 16.85 -11.57 -27.72
CA GLU A 114 15.68 -11.71 -26.85
C GLU A 114 15.00 -10.36 -26.59
N VAL A 115 15.78 -9.30 -26.42
CA VAL A 115 15.24 -7.94 -26.31
C VAL A 115 14.50 -7.56 -27.59
N GLN A 116 15.08 -7.78 -28.77
CA GLN A 116 14.45 -7.50 -30.06
C GLN A 116 13.16 -8.32 -30.27
N GLU A 117 13.16 -9.57 -29.83
CA GLU A 117 11.97 -10.42 -29.91
C GLU A 117 10.86 -9.93 -28.97
N ALA A 118 11.20 -9.55 -27.73
CA ALA A 118 10.24 -8.97 -26.79
C ALA A 118 9.64 -7.66 -27.32
N LEU A 119 10.45 -6.83 -27.99
CA LEU A 119 9.98 -5.60 -28.64
C LEU A 119 8.98 -5.91 -29.77
N ARG A 120 9.24 -6.95 -30.58
CA ARG A 120 8.31 -7.37 -31.66
C ARG A 120 7.01 -7.95 -31.10
N GLN A 121 7.07 -8.71 -30.02
CA GLN A 121 5.90 -9.30 -29.38
C GLN A 121 5.02 -8.24 -28.69
N GLY A 122 5.65 -7.18 -28.17
CA GLY A 122 4.98 -6.03 -27.57
C GLY A 122 4.13 -6.33 -26.35
N SER A 123 4.38 -7.45 -25.64
CA SER A 123 3.56 -7.93 -24.54
C SER A 123 4.19 -7.73 -23.15
N ALA A 124 5.44 -7.29 -23.07
CA ALA A 124 6.13 -7.10 -21.80
C ALA A 124 5.49 -5.97 -20.97
N GLN A 125 5.45 -6.16 -19.66
CA GLN A 125 4.83 -5.22 -18.73
C GLN A 125 5.56 -3.86 -18.69
N ALA A 126 6.87 -3.88 -18.91
CA ALA A 126 7.69 -2.68 -18.99
C ALA A 126 7.16 -1.65 -20.01
N PHE A 127 6.50 -2.09 -21.09
CA PHE A 127 5.98 -1.19 -22.12
C PHE A 127 4.82 -0.31 -21.65
N GLN A 128 4.19 -0.62 -20.53
CA GLN A 128 3.16 0.24 -19.93
C GLN A 128 3.70 1.63 -19.51
N ASN A 129 5.03 1.78 -19.43
CA ASN A 129 5.66 3.08 -19.22
C ASN A 129 5.63 3.99 -20.47
N LEU A 130 5.23 3.45 -21.61
CA LEU A 130 5.19 4.14 -22.91
C LEU A 130 3.77 4.13 -23.51
N PRO A 131 2.76 4.68 -22.83
CA PRO A 131 1.37 4.59 -23.28
C PRO A 131 1.12 5.19 -24.67
N MET A 132 1.95 6.18 -25.08
CA MET A 132 1.88 6.82 -26.41
C MET A 132 2.25 5.88 -27.56
N PHE A 133 2.91 4.75 -27.29
CA PHE A 133 3.25 3.72 -28.28
C PHE A 133 2.44 2.43 -28.11
N MET A 134 1.33 2.48 -27.36
CA MET A 134 0.41 1.35 -27.28
C MET A 134 -0.57 1.38 -28.45
N GLY A 135 -0.62 0.31 -29.22
CA GLY A 135 -1.55 0.14 -30.32
C GLY A 135 -2.99 -0.11 -29.84
N GLN A 136 -3.95 -0.08 -30.75
CA GLN A 136 -5.38 -0.32 -30.46
C GLN A 136 -5.69 -1.69 -29.82
N THR A 137 -4.80 -2.66 -30.01
CA THR A 137 -4.89 -4.01 -29.41
C THR A 137 -4.34 -4.09 -27.98
N GLY A 138 -3.89 -2.98 -27.41
CA GLY A 138 -3.22 -2.95 -26.10
C GLY A 138 -1.81 -3.53 -26.10
N ARG A 139 -1.21 -3.74 -27.28
CA ARG A 139 0.19 -4.16 -27.42
C ARG A 139 1.07 -2.98 -27.78
N PHE A 140 2.32 -3.05 -27.41
CA PHE A 140 3.32 -2.06 -27.75
C PHE A 140 3.64 -2.08 -29.26
N ASP A 141 3.62 -0.89 -29.88
CA ASP A 141 3.94 -0.71 -31.30
C ASP A 141 5.40 -0.32 -31.47
N TYR A 142 6.24 -1.33 -31.63
CA TYR A 142 7.68 -1.13 -31.86
C TYR A 142 7.97 -0.36 -33.15
N THR A 143 7.12 -0.50 -34.17
CA THR A 143 7.31 0.22 -35.45
C THR A 143 7.11 1.72 -35.28
N ALA A 144 6.12 2.11 -34.47
CA ALA A 144 5.89 3.52 -34.14
C ALA A 144 7.07 4.11 -33.34
N LEU A 145 7.64 3.37 -32.38
CA LEU A 145 8.83 3.79 -31.66
C LEU A 145 10.04 3.94 -32.59
N GLN A 146 10.27 2.99 -33.48
CA GLN A 146 11.36 3.10 -34.47
C GLN A 146 11.20 4.30 -35.39
N ALA A 147 9.99 4.55 -35.87
CA ALA A 147 9.67 5.70 -36.69
C ALA A 147 9.96 7.02 -35.93
N PHE A 148 9.57 7.09 -34.66
CA PHE A 148 9.87 8.22 -33.80
C PHE A 148 11.39 8.47 -33.68
N PHE A 149 12.20 7.45 -33.36
CA PHE A 149 13.65 7.62 -33.25
C PHE A 149 14.31 7.98 -34.59
N LYS A 150 13.81 7.44 -35.71
CA LYS A 150 14.28 7.83 -37.04
C LYS A 150 13.99 9.30 -37.33
N GLN A 151 12.80 9.77 -36.98
CA GLN A 151 12.42 11.18 -37.10
C GLN A 151 13.29 12.09 -36.22
N VAL A 152 13.50 11.74 -34.93
CA VAL A 152 14.37 12.49 -34.02
C VAL A 152 15.81 12.58 -34.58
N LYS A 153 16.32 11.47 -35.14
CA LYS A 153 17.64 11.46 -35.76
C LYS A 153 17.74 12.43 -36.97
N SER A 154 16.69 12.55 -37.77
CA SER A 154 16.63 13.45 -38.91
C SER A 154 16.53 14.94 -38.52
N MET A 155 16.07 15.22 -37.30
CA MET A 155 15.98 16.57 -36.72
C MET A 155 17.24 17.04 -36.00
N LYS A 156 18.27 16.20 -35.90
CA LYS A 156 19.51 16.51 -35.20
C LYS A 156 20.22 17.68 -35.89
N GLY A 157 20.46 18.75 -35.12
CA GLY A 157 21.08 20.01 -35.63
C GLY A 157 20.08 21.07 -36.11
N GLN A 158 18.77 20.80 -36.03
CA GLN A 158 17.73 21.82 -36.30
C GLN A 158 17.36 22.54 -35.01
N ASN A 159 17.04 23.85 -35.10
CA ASN A 159 16.45 24.61 -34.00
C ASN A 159 14.99 24.18 -33.81
N LEU A 160 14.76 23.31 -32.84
CA LEU A 160 13.40 22.85 -32.50
C LEU A 160 12.73 23.87 -31.57
N PRO A 161 11.40 24.05 -31.66
CA PRO A 161 10.64 24.75 -30.65
C PRO A 161 10.86 24.09 -29.26
N PRO A 162 10.95 24.86 -28.15
CA PRO A 162 11.23 24.35 -26.83
C PRO A 162 10.30 23.20 -26.41
N GLU A 163 9.02 23.27 -26.70
CA GLU A 163 8.01 22.24 -26.41
C GLU A 163 8.29 20.90 -27.13
N ALA A 164 8.70 20.97 -28.41
CA ALA A 164 9.06 19.78 -29.19
C ALA A 164 10.35 19.13 -28.66
N ALA A 165 11.34 19.94 -28.28
CA ALA A 165 12.58 19.46 -27.68
C ALA A 165 12.32 18.79 -26.33
N GLU A 166 11.43 19.34 -25.52
CA GLU A 166 11.02 18.77 -24.22
C GLU A 166 10.28 17.45 -24.38
N GLN A 167 9.34 17.35 -25.33
CA GLN A 167 8.63 16.09 -25.65
C GLN A 167 9.60 14.99 -26.09
N ILE A 168 10.56 15.30 -26.96
CA ILE A 168 11.57 14.36 -27.43
C ILE A 168 12.41 13.86 -26.25
N ASN A 169 12.89 14.76 -25.40
CA ASN A 169 13.68 14.41 -24.21
C ASN A 169 12.87 13.51 -23.24
N THR A 170 11.62 13.84 -23.03
CA THR A 170 10.69 13.05 -22.21
C THR A 170 10.56 11.62 -22.73
N ILE A 171 10.31 11.43 -24.02
CA ILE A 171 10.19 10.10 -24.62
C ILE A 171 11.51 9.33 -24.54
N GLN A 172 12.65 10.01 -24.74
CA GLN A 172 13.97 9.38 -24.61
C GLN A 172 14.25 8.89 -23.18
N LYS A 173 13.91 9.69 -22.15
CA LYS A 173 14.01 9.27 -20.74
C LYS A 173 13.10 8.09 -20.42
N LEU A 174 11.84 8.16 -20.83
CA LEU A 174 10.88 7.06 -20.65
C LEU A 174 11.36 5.78 -21.34
N TRP A 175 11.91 5.90 -22.54
CA TRP A 175 12.48 4.76 -23.25
C TRP A 175 13.70 4.16 -22.52
N ALA A 176 14.65 4.99 -22.09
CA ALA A 176 15.83 4.51 -21.36
C ALA A 176 15.45 3.75 -20.09
N TYR A 177 14.47 4.25 -19.35
CA TYR A 177 13.92 3.56 -18.19
C TYR A 177 13.23 2.25 -18.58
N THR A 178 12.40 2.27 -19.63
CA THR A 178 11.67 1.09 -20.13
C THR A 178 12.61 -0.02 -20.61
N ASP A 179 13.70 0.31 -21.31
CA ASP A 179 14.72 -0.68 -21.75
C ASP A 179 15.38 -1.37 -20.54
N LYS A 180 15.74 -0.60 -19.49
CA LYS A 180 16.26 -1.16 -18.24
C LYS A 180 15.27 -2.13 -17.60
N GLN A 181 13.99 -1.72 -17.50
CA GLN A 181 12.94 -2.56 -16.91
C GLN A 181 12.66 -3.80 -17.78
N LEU A 182 12.64 -3.67 -19.09
CA LEU A 182 12.47 -4.79 -20.02
C LEU A 182 13.57 -5.85 -19.82
N ARG A 183 14.83 -5.45 -19.75
CA ARG A 183 15.95 -6.38 -19.53
C ARG A 183 15.85 -7.08 -18.17
N ARG A 184 15.41 -6.38 -17.13
CA ARG A 184 15.13 -6.96 -15.81
C ARG A 184 13.98 -7.98 -15.87
N GLU A 185 12.87 -7.62 -16.51
CA GLU A 185 11.71 -8.49 -16.70
C GLU A 185 12.08 -9.76 -17.48
N LEU A 186 12.86 -9.63 -18.54
CA LEU A 186 13.32 -10.77 -19.33
C LEU A 186 14.23 -11.71 -18.51
N LEU A 187 15.14 -11.17 -17.70
CA LEU A 187 15.99 -11.97 -16.83
C LEU A 187 15.18 -12.74 -15.79
N MET A 188 14.21 -12.06 -15.15
CA MET A 188 13.27 -12.66 -14.19
C MET A 188 12.46 -13.78 -14.83
N THR A 189 11.90 -13.53 -16.01
CA THR A 189 11.10 -14.50 -16.78
C THR A 189 11.95 -15.72 -17.18
N LYS A 190 13.19 -15.47 -17.58
CA LYS A 190 14.13 -16.54 -17.96
C LYS A 190 14.47 -17.44 -16.78
N TYR A 191 14.79 -16.84 -15.63
CA TYR A 191 15.02 -17.58 -14.40
C TYR A 191 13.80 -18.38 -13.95
N GLN A 192 12.61 -17.76 -13.97
CA GLN A 192 11.36 -18.44 -13.67
C GLN A 192 11.11 -19.62 -14.62
N SER A 193 11.37 -19.44 -15.93
CA SER A 193 11.20 -20.49 -16.93
C SER A 193 12.14 -21.68 -16.69
N LEU A 194 13.40 -21.43 -16.27
CA LEU A 194 14.33 -22.48 -15.88
C LEU A 194 13.86 -23.25 -14.65
N LEU A 195 13.36 -22.53 -13.63
CA LEU A 195 12.79 -23.16 -12.46
C LEU A 195 11.54 -23.99 -12.81
N MET A 196 10.66 -23.45 -13.67
CA MET A 196 9.49 -24.17 -14.17
C MET A 196 9.88 -25.45 -14.88
N ALA A 197 10.92 -25.41 -15.73
CA ALA A 197 11.43 -26.59 -16.44
C ALA A 197 12.03 -27.64 -15.49
N SER A 198 12.50 -27.24 -14.30
CA SER A 198 13.04 -28.16 -13.30
C SER A 198 11.97 -28.95 -12.52
N VAL A 199 10.73 -28.45 -12.54
CA VAL A 199 9.60 -29.10 -11.81
C VAL A 199 9.09 -30.28 -12.63
N THR A 200 9.37 -31.48 -12.15
CA THR A 200 8.91 -32.72 -12.75
C THR A 200 7.86 -33.39 -11.87
N THR A 201 6.90 -34.01 -12.50
CA THR A 201 5.88 -34.84 -11.85
C THR A 201 5.96 -36.25 -12.37
N ASN A 202 5.38 -37.21 -11.66
CA ASN A 202 5.34 -38.60 -12.10
C ASN A 202 3.95 -39.21 -11.89
N PRO A 203 3.61 -40.30 -12.61
CA PRO A 203 2.28 -40.93 -12.53
C PRO A 203 1.91 -41.41 -11.13
N ILE A 204 2.88 -41.86 -10.30
CA ILE A 204 2.62 -42.37 -8.94
C ILE A 204 2.19 -41.22 -8.03
N SER A 205 2.93 -40.09 -8.03
CA SER A 205 2.58 -38.92 -7.22
C SER A 205 1.26 -38.27 -7.69
N ALA A 206 1.01 -38.22 -9.00
CA ALA A 206 -0.22 -37.71 -9.55
C ALA A 206 -1.43 -38.60 -9.13
N LYS A 207 -1.27 -39.93 -9.18
CA LYS A 207 -2.30 -40.86 -8.70
C LYS A 207 -2.57 -40.69 -7.21
N ALA A 208 -1.53 -40.58 -6.39
CA ALA A 208 -1.68 -40.36 -4.96
C ALA A 208 -2.42 -39.05 -4.66
N GLN A 209 -2.11 -37.98 -5.38
CA GLN A 209 -2.81 -36.69 -5.24
C GLN A 209 -4.28 -36.78 -5.70
N PHE A 210 -4.56 -37.46 -6.81
CA PHE A 210 -5.91 -37.73 -7.26
C PHE A 210 -6.70 -38.48 -6.21
N ASP A 211 -6.14 -39.58 -5.68
CA ASP A 211 -6.78 -40.37 -4.63
C ASP A 211 -7.01 -39.58 -3.34
N ALA A 212 -6.03 -38.79 -2.94
CA ALA A 212 -6.13 -37.94 -1.74
C ALA A 212 -7.30 -36.94 -1.80
N ARG A 213 -7.65 -36.42 -2.98
CA ARG A 213 -8.77 -35.48 -3.16
C ARG A 213 -10.10 -36.16 -3.52
N THR A 214 -10.09 -37.35 -4.08
CA THR A 214 -11.30 -38.03 -4.61
C THR A 214 -11.77 -39.20 -3.77
N GLN A 215 -10.87 -39.96 -3.14
CA GLN A 215 -11.26 -41.00 -2.21
C GLN A 215 -11.85 -40.37 -0.95
N SER A 216 -13.10 -40.72 -0.66
CA SER A 216 -13.83 -40.10 0.44
C SER A 216 -14.39 -41.16 1.41
N ALA A 217 -14.63 -40.73 2.63
CA ALA A 217 -15.29 -41.55 3.63
C ALA A 217 -16.36 -40.73 4.36
N ASN A 218 -17.43 -41.41 4.77
CA ASN A 218 -18.36 -40.90 5.77
C ASN A 218 -18.09 -41.60 7.08
N ALA A 219 -17.99 -40.82 8.14
CA ALA A 219 -17.69 -41.34 9.47
C ALA A 219 -18.57 -40.70 10.54
N LEU A 220 -18.95 -41.50 11.52
CA LEU A 220 -19.51 -41.01 12.77
C LEU A 220 -18.33 -40.77 13.72
N VAL A 221 -18.19 -39.55 14.23
CA VAL A 221 -17.07 -39.11 15.05
C VAL A 221 -17.55 -38.81 16.47
N ALA A 222 -16.91 -39.39 17.45
CA ALA A 222 -17.04 -39.01 18.85
C ALA A 222 -15.81 -38.19 19.25
N ALA A 223 -16.03 -36.92 19.61
CA ALA A 223 -15.02 -35.96 19.95
C ALA A 223 -15.01 -35.65 21.45
N PHE A 224 -13.84 -35.64 22.05
CA PHE A 224 -13.55 -35.11 23.38
C PHE A 224 -12.70 -33.85 23.25
N PRO A 225 -13.32 -32.64 23.14
CA PRO A 225 -12.59 -31.40 23.02
C PRO A 225 -11.69 -31.16 24.24
N TYR A 226 -10.47 -30.63 24.01
CA TYR A 226 -9.55 -30.25 25.10
C TYR A 226 -10.07 -29.10 25.96
N GLY A 227 -11.04 -28.33 25.49
CA GLY A 227 -11.77 -27.38 26.33
C GLY A 227 -12.48 -28.00 27.51
N SER A 228 -12.80 -29.32 27.48
CA SER A 228 -13.37 -30.06 28.61
C SER A 228 -12.34 -30.47 29.68
N ILE A 229 -11.04 -30.32 29.41
CA ILE A 229 -9.95 -30.59 30.35
C ILE A 229 -9.48 -29.24 30.90
N SER A 230 -9.56 -29.09 32.24
CA SER A 230 -9.17 -27.85 32.89
C SER A 230 -7.67 -27.54 32.66
N ASP A 231 -7.33 -26.29 32.39
CA ASP A 231 -5.94 -25.84 32.30
C ASP A 231 -5.17 -26.08 33.63
N LYS A 232 -5.88 -26.18 34.75
CA LYS A 232 -5.29 -26.51 36.06
C LYS A 232 -4.77 -27.94 36.16
N GLU A 233 -5.25 -28.85 35.30
CA GLU A 233 -4.81 -30.27 35.25
C GLU A 233 -3.51 -30.42 34.46
N VAL A 234 -3.09 -29.38 33.70
CA VAL A 234 -1.86 -29.39 32.91
C VAL A 234 -0.88 -28.34 33.41
N LYS A 235 0.26 -28.76 33.90
CA LYS A 235 1.34 -27.87 34.35
C LYS A 235 2.34 -27.72 33.20
N VAL A 236 2.57 -26.51 32.75
CA VAL A 236 3.59 -26.19 31.75
C VAL A 236 4.89 -25.86 32.49
N GLU A 237 5.92 -26.62 32.24
CA GLU A 237 7.26 -26.44 32.83
C GLU A 237 8.21 -25.86 31.80
N ASP A 238 9.29 -25.19 32.25
CA ASP A 238 10.28 -24.57 31.39
C ASP A 238 10.99 -25.59 30.48
N SER A 239 11.18 -26.81 30.99
CA SER A 239 11.71 -27.95 30.21
C SER A 239 10.82 -28.32 29.01
N ASP A 240 9.48 -28.26 29.19
CA ASP A 240 8.53 -28.53 28.11
C ASP A 240 8.63 -27.46 27.00
N LEU A 241 8.68 -26.17 27.39
CA LEU A 241 8.83 -25.06 26.47
C LEU A 241 10.11 -25.19 25.65
N LYS A 242 11.22 -25.55 26.27
CA LYS A 242 12.50 -25.75 25.59
C LYS A 242 12.43 -26.92 24.60
N ALA A 243 11.84 -28.04 25.00
CA ALA A 243 11.69 -29.24 24.15
C ALA A 243 10.84 -28.93 22.90
N VAL A 244 9.73 -28.20 23.07
CA VAL A 244 8.89 -27.74 21.94
C VAL A 244 9.60 -26.69 21.11
N TYR A 245 10.31 -25.73 21.75
CA TYR A 245 11.11 -24.73 21.04
C TYR A 245 12.13 -25.36 20.10
N ASP A 246 12.89 -26.37 20.55
CA ASP A 246 13.91 -27.02 19.73
C ASP A 246 13.32 -27.69 18.48
N ARG A 247 12.08 -28.19 18.55
CA ARG A 247 11.34 -28.73 17.40
C ARG A 247 10.93 -27.64 16.40
N PHE A 248 10.51 -26.47 16.90
CA PHE A 248 9.94 -25.38 16.11
C PHE A 248 10.86 -24.18 15.93
N LYS A 249 12.09 -24.24 16.44
CA LYS A 249 13.05 -23.14 16.44
C LYS A 249 13.21 -22.41 15.11
N LYS A 250 13.11 -23.16 13.99
CA LYS A 250 13.22 -22.58 12.64
C LYS A 250 12.10 -21.58 12.30
N LEU A 251 10.93 -21.67 12.96
CA LEU A 251 9.82 -20.73 12.78
C LEU A 251 10.14 -19.36 13.38
N PHE A 252 11.06 -19.30 14.36
CA PHE A 252 11.43 -18.09 15.07
C PHE A 252 12.74 -17.49 14.59
N ARG A 253 13.13 -17.81 13.35
CA ARG A 253 14.35 -17.28 12.74
C ARG A 253 14.23 -15.79 12.47
N LEU A 254 15.30 -15.07 12.80
CA LEU A 254 15.49 -13.66 12.50
C LEU A 254 16.59 -13.50 11.45
N ASP A 255 16.25 -12.95 10.31
CA ASP A 255 17.21 -12.68 9.25
C ASP A 255 17.98 -11.38 9.50
N ASN A 256 17.43 -10.45 10.29
CA ASN A 256 18.02 -9.19 10.71
C ASN A 256 17.80 -8.97 12.22
N GLU A 257 18.43 -7.92 12.76
CA GLU A 257 18.16 -7.44 14.11
C GLU A 257 16.72 -6.91 14.19
N VAL A 258 16.02 -7.24 15.27
CA VAL A 258 14.68 -6.71 15.58
C VAL A 258 14.67 -6.21 17.03
N ARG A 259 13.72 -5.33 17.34
CA ARG A 259 13.61 -4.70 18.67
C ARG A 259 12.18 -4.75 19.18
N ASP A 260 12.02 -5.04 20.46
CA ASP A 260 10.73 -4.86 21.13
C ASP A 260 10.65 -3.39 21.57
N LEU A 261 9.66 -2.69 21.03
CA LEU A 261 9.41 -1.29 21.34
C LEU A 261 8.08 -1.17 22.09
N LYS A 262 8.03 -0.21 22.99
CA LYS A 262 6.81 0.30 23.58
C LYS A 262 6.67 1.75 23.17
N PHE A 263 5.45 2.19 22.86
CA PHE A 263 5.28 3.56 22.41
C PHE A 263 3.93 4.13 22.87
N ILE A 264 3.88 5.44 22.96
CA ILE A 264 2.67 6.23 23.10
C ILE A 264 2.51 7.01 21.81
N ASP A 265 1.34 6.86 21.18
CA ASP A 265 0.88 7.69 20.08
C ASP A 265 -0.34 8.48 20.57
N TYR A 266 -0.12 9.71 20.96
CA TYR A 266 -1.18 10.60 21.40
C TYR A 266 -1.59 11.52 20.25
N VAL A 267 -2.79 11.26 19.68
CA VAL A 267 -3.34 12.07 18.61
C VAL A 267 -4.04 13.29 19.19
N VAL A 268 -3.51 14.48 18.89
CA VAL A 268 -4.11 15.74 19.33
C VAL A 268 -5.42 15.96 18.59
N SER A 269 -6.51 16.08 19.31
CA SER A 269 -7.85 16.35 18.78
C SER A 269 -8.40 17.67 19.28
N ALA A 270 -9.42 18.18 18.58
CA ALA A 270 -10.08 19.42 18.96
C ALA A 270 -10.67 19.35 20.38
N SER A 271 -10.33 20.31 21.21
CA SER A 271 -10.86 20.46 22.57
C SER A 271 -12.35 20.88 22.53
N PRO A 272 -13.08 20.76 23.64
CA PRO A 272 -14.43 21.32 23.75
C PRO A 272 -14.51 22.82 23.43
N ALA A 273 -13.45 23.59 23.76
CA ALA A 273 -13.36 25.00 23.41
C ALA A 273 -13.20 25.21 21.89
N ASP A 274 -12.38 24.39 21.22
CA ASP A 274 -12.21 24.45 19.77
C ASP A 274 -13.53 24.10 19.06
N ARG A 275 -14.22 23.04 19.50
CA ARG A 275 -15.52 22.64 18.95
C ARG A 275 -16.55 23.74 19.08
N LYS A 276 -16.62 24.39 20.25
CA LYS A 276 -17.51 25.52 20.48
C LYS A 276 -17.18 26.73 19.60
N ALA A 277 -15.90 27.00 19.36
CA ALA A 277 -15.49 28.08 18.47
C ALA A 277 -15.91 27.82 17.01
N VAL A 278 -15.76 26.58 16.53
CA VAL A 278 -16.24 26.17 15.19
C VAL A 278 -17.77 26.25 15.13
N GLU A 279 -18.47 25.78 16.14
CA GLU A 279 -19.93 25.88 16.22
C GLU A 279 -20.42 27.33 16.09
N GLN A 280 -19.81 28.26 16.84
CA GLN A 280 -20.13 29.70 16.76
C GLN A 280 -19.84 30.28 15.38
N GLN A 281 -18.71 29.87 14.75
CA GLN A 281 -18.38 30.28 13.39
C GLN A 281 -19.46 29.82 12.40
N VAL A 282 -19.85 28.55 12.47
CA VAL A 282 -20.82 27.94 11.55
C VAL A 282 -22.20 28.49 11.77
N GLN A 283 -22.56 28.79 13.02
CA GLN A 283 -23.83 29.50 13.34
C GLN A 283 -23.88 30.87 12.68
N GLY A 284 -22.81 31.65 12.72
CA GLY A 284 -22.72 32.95 12.02
C GLY A 284 -22.82 32.80 10.49
N ILE A 285 -22.27 31.73 9.91
CA ILE A 285 -22.43 31.40 8.48
C ILE A 285 -23.91 31.08 8.17
N TYR A 286 -24.55 30.29 9.00
CA TYR A 286 -25.98 29.97 8.87
C TYR A 286 -26.85 31.21 8.88
N GLU A 287 -26.63 32.14 9.81
CA GLU A 287 -27.38 33.40 9.93
C GLU A 287 -27.22 34.27 8.68
N LYS A 288 -25.98 34.42 8.15
CA LYS A 288 -25.72 35.16 6.91
C LYS A 288 -26.44 34.56 5.69
N LEU A 289 -26.34 33.24 5.53
CA LEU A 289 -27.03 32.53 4.45
C LEU A 289 -28.56 32.62 4.61
N SER A 290 -29.07 32.62 5.85
CA SER A 290 -30.50 32.80 6.14
C SER A 290 -30.99 34.22 5.81
N ALA A 291 -30.16 35.22 6.07
CA ALA A 291 -30.41 36.62 5.72
C ALA A 291 -30.37 36.91 4.20
N GLY A 292 -29.94 35.93 3.38
CA GLY A 292 -29.93 36.06 1.94
C GLY A 292 -28.65 36.69 1.41
N GLU A 293 -27.58 36.74 2.22
CA GLU A 293 -26.25 37.16 1.71
C GLU A 293 -25.79 36.22 0.58
N ASP A 294 -24.93 36.72 -0.31
CA ASP A 294 -24.40 35.98 -1.45
C ASP A 294 -23.62 34.71 -0.99
N PRO A 295 -24.09 33.52 -1.37
CA PRO A 295 -23.47 32.26 -0.94
C PRO A 295 -22.00 32.13 -1.32
N ALA A 296 -21.61 32.68 -2.49
CA ALA A 296 -20.22 32.65 -2.92
C ALA A 296 -19.32 33.47 -1.99
N ALA A 297 -19.77 34.70 -1.64
CA ALA A 297 -19.03 35.57 -0.72
C ALA A 297 -18.92 34.96 0.68
N VAL A 298 -20.05 34.42 1.21
CA VAL A 298 -20.10 33.80 2.55
C VAL A 298 -19.19 32.58 2.63
N ILE A 299 -19.23 31.68 1.64
CA ILE A 299 -18.44 30.46 1.64
C ILE A 299 -16.96 30.77 1.42
N ASN A 300 -16.60 31.67 0.50
CA ASN A 300 -15.22 32.08 0.26
C ASN A 300 -14.58 32.77 1.48
N ALA A 301 -15.37 33.49 2.29
CA ALA A 301 -14.89 34.08 3.54
C ALA A 301 -14.82 33.09 4.70
N SER A 302 -15.35 31.89 4.54
CA SER A 302 -15.34 30.81 5.54
C SER A 302 -14.12 29.91 5.37
N LYS A 303 -13.89 29.02 6.34
CA LYS A 303 -12.92 27.93 6.26
C LYS A 303 -13.54 26.65 5.69
N SER A 304 -14.59 26.77 4.89
CA SER A 304 -15.26 25.61 4.29
C SER A 304 -14.33 24.85 3.34
N GLN A 305 -14.36 23.54 3.40
CA GLN A 305 -13.65 22.66 2.46
C GLN A 305 -14.35 22.56 1.10
N THR A 306 -15.62 23.01 1.02
CA THR A 306 -16.42 23.01 -0.20
C THR A 306 -16.42 24.40 -0.83
N ARG A 307 -16.62 24.44 -2.15
CA ARG A 307 -16.78 25.68 -2.93
C ARG A 307 -18.24 25.80 -3.39
N PHE A 308 -18.71 27.04 -3.49
CA PHE A 308 -19.98 27.32 -4.12
C PHE A 308 -19.77 27.69 -5.60
N ILE A 309 -20.56 27.07 -6.45
CA ILE A 309 -20.67 27.42 -7.87
C ILE A 309 -22.16 27.60 -8.19
N ASP A 310 -22.53 28.75 -8.78
CA ASP A 310 -23.89 29.02 -9.23
C ASP A 310 -24.16 28.30 -10.56
N LEU A 311 -24.22 26.98 -10.48
CA LEU A 311 -24.51 26.08 -11.59
C LEU A 311 -25.35 24.89 -11.10
N PRO A 312 -26.42 24.50 -11.82
CA PRO A 312 -27.12 23.28 -11.52
C PRO A 312 -26.22 22.03 -11.71
N LEU A 313 -25.90 21.36 -10.61
CA LEU A 313 -25.08 20.15 -10.59
C LEU A 313 -25.92 18.91 -10.25
N ALA A 314 -25.48 17.75 -10.74
CA ALA A 314 -26.08 16.47 -10.38
C ALA A 314 -25.91 16.19 -8.87
N ALA A 315 -26.78 15.38 -8.26
CA ALA A 315 -26.65 15.03 -6.83
C ALA A 315 -25.29 14.39 -6.52
N GLU A 316 -24.74 13.62 -7.44
CA GLU A 316 -23.44 12.95 -7.34
C GLU A 316 -22.25 13.92 -7.26
N ALA A 317 -22.42 15.17 -7.65
CA ALA A 317 -21.42 16.22 -7.56
C ALA A 317 -21.25 16.78 -6.12
N PHE A 318 -22.17 16.47 -5.24
CA PHE A 318 -22.13 16.90 -3.85
C PHE A 318 -21.59 15.80 -2.93
N PRO A 319 -21.05 16.16 -1.74
CA PRO A 319 -20.61 15.19 -0.74
C PRO A 319 -21.70 14.16 -0.43
N THR A 320 -21.29 12.92 -0.15
CA THR A 320 -22.21 11.77 -0.01
C THR A 320 -23.26 11.99 1.10
N ASP A 321 -22.87 12.61 2.21
CA ASP A 321 -23.72 12.95 3.35
C ASP A 321 -24.78 14.02 3.03
N VAL A 322 -24.54 14.82 1.97
CA VAL A 322 -25.44 15.92 1.56
C VAL A 322 -26.44 15.49 0.48
N ARG A 323 -26.15 14.45 -0.30
CA ARG A 323 -26.96 14.01 -1.47
C ARG A 323 -28.41 13.73 -1.12
N GLN A 324 -28.64 12.88 -0.12
CA GLN A 324 -29.99 12.48 0.29
C GLN A 324 -30.78 13.67 0.86
N GLU A 325 -30.09 14.60 1.53
CA GLU A 325 -30.69 15.81 2.05
C GLU A 325 -31.20 16.69 0.89
N LEU A 326 -30.35 16.94 -0.15
CA LEU A 326 -30.76 17.77 -1.29
C LEU A 326 -31.97 17.20 -2.03
N GLU A 327 -32.09 15.87 -2.11
CA GLU A 327 -33.23 15.22 -2.74
C GLU A 327 -34.53 15.49 -2.00
N SER A 328 -34.51 15.53 -0.67
CA SER A 328 -35.65 15.73 0.21
C SER A 328 -35.99 17.20 0.46
N MET A 329 -35.01 18.11 0.32
CA MET A 329 -35.17 19.54 0.57
C MET A 329 -36.06 20.24 -0.47
N SER A 330 -36.80 21.25 -0.07
CA SER A 330 -37.50 22.21 -0.94
C SER A 330 -36.55 23.34 -1.35
N ALA A 331 -36.69 23.84 -2.59
CA ALA A 331 -35.93 25.01 -3.04
C ALA A 331 -36.08 26.20 -2.09
N GLY A 332 -35.00 26.89 -1.76
CA GLY A 332 -34.96 27.98 -0.78
C GLY A 332 -34.83 27.55 0.68
N SER A 333 -34.93 26.25 0.99
CA SER A 333 -34.82 25.77 2.38
C SER A 333 -33.36 25.59 2.81
N MET A 334 -33.17 25.61 4.13
CA MET A 334 -31.87 25.39 4.78
C MET A 334 -31.98 24.31 5.86
N LYS A 335 -30.92 23.52 5.99
CA LYS A 335 -30.73 22.61 7.14
C LYS A 335 -29.97 23.37 8.24
N ALA A 336 -30.45 23.20 9.49
CA ALA A 336 -29.75 23.73 10.65
C ALA A 336 -28.32 23.17 10.76
N PRO A 337 -27.38 23.92 11.37
CA PRO A 337 -26.02 23.43 11.56
C PRO A 337 -25.98 22.06 12.26
N TYR A 338 -25.16 21.14 11.74
CA TYR A 338 -25.00 19.79 12.30
C TYR A 338 -23.55 19.30 12.17
N VAL A 339 -23.17 18.42 13.08
CA VAL A 339 -21.86 17.76 13.04
C VAL A 339 -21.94 16.50 12.19
N ASN A 340 -20.98 16.30 11.31
CA ASN A 340 -20.73 15.02 10.65
C ASN A 340 -19.49 14.37 11.28
N ASP A 341 -19.71 13.31 12.07
CA ASP A 341 -18.65 12.61 12.77
C ASP A 341 -17.76 11.77 11.82
N GLN A 342 -18.22 11.46 10.60
CA GLN A 342 -17.45 10.65 9.66
C GLN A 342 -16.25 11.40 9.10
N ASP A 343 -16.39 12.69 8.81
CA ASP A 343 -15.33 13.55 8.29
C ASP A 343 -14.93 14.67 9.27
N ASN A 344 -15.43 14.62 10.50
CA ASN A 344 -15.14 15.57 11.58
C ASN A 344 -15.36 17.02 11.16
N THR A 345 -16.51 17.31 10.52
CA THR A 345 -16.88 18.65 10.06
C THR A 345 -18.15 19.15 10.72
N TYR A 346 -18.28 20.48 10.81
CA TYR A 346 -19.53 21.16 11.14
C TYR A 346 -20.15 21.68 9.84
N ASN A 347 -21.40 21.33 9.55
CA ASN A 347 -22.01 21.50 8.23
C ASN A 347 -23.23 22.41 8.23
N VAL A 348 -23.44 23.14 7.13
CA VAL A 348 -24.68 23.85 6.77
C VAL A 348 -25.01 23.54 5.31
N VAL A 349 -26.26 23.29 5.00
CA VAL A 349 -26.75 23.08 3.63
C VAL A 349 -27.90 24.03 3.35
N LYS A 350 -27.80 24.82 2.26
CA LYS A 350 -28.90 25.64 1.73
C LYS A 350 -29.17 25.23 0.29
N LEU A 351 -30.34 24.71 0.02
CA LEU A 351 -30.79 24.42 -1.35
C LEU A 351 -31.34 25.70 -1.97
N ILE A 352 -30.66 26.26 -2.97
CA ILE A 352 -31.06 27.51 -3.63
C ILE A 352 -32.10 27.22 -4.71
N SER A 353 -31.82 26.25 -5.60
CA SER A 353 -32.77 25.88 -6.65
C SER A 353 -32.65 24.39 -7.01
N LYS A 354 -33.77 23.89 -7.57
CA LYS A 354 -33.91 22.51 -8.06
C LYS A 354 -34.51 22.60 -9.45
N VAL A 355 -33.76 22.23 -10.47
CA VAL A 355 -34.09 22.45 -11.87
C VAL A 355 -33.90 21.19 -12.71
N GLN A 356 -34.58 21.12 -13.85
CA GLN A 356 -34.33 20.09 -14.85
C GLN A 356 -33.22 20.58 -15.81
N ALA A 357 -32.08 19.89 -15.84
CA ALA A 357 -30.98 20.22 -16.73
C ALA A 357 -30.38 18.95 -17.37
N PRO A 358 -29.77 19.06 -18.58
CA PRO A 358 -29.28 17.91 -19.29
C PRO A 358 -27.99 17.35 -18.69
N ASP A 359 -27.80 16.00 -18.74
CA ASP A 359 -26.53 15.36 -18.45
C ASP A 359 -25.54 15.39 -19.60
N SER A 360 -26.05 15.54 -20.83
CA SER A 360 -25.21 15.65 -22.01
C SER A 360 -25.69 16.70 -22.94
N VAL A 361 -24.77 17.55 -23.42
CA VAL A 361 -25.05 18.63 -24.35
C VAL A 361 -24.10 18.51 -25.55
N ALA A 362 -24.70 18.52 -26.74
CA ALA A 362 -23.94 18.62 -28.00
C ALA A 362 -23.89 20.08 -28.44
N TYR A 363 -22.73 20.57 -28.71
CA TYR A 363 -22.54 21.94 -29.15
C TYR A 363 -21.44 22.06 -30.19
N ARG A 364 -21.47 23.17 -30.94
CA ARG A 364 -20.43 23.62 -31.85
C ARG A 364 -19.95 24.99 -31.36
N ALA A 365 -18.66 25.27 -31.50
CA ALA A 365 -18.07 26.51 -31.00
C ALA A 365 -16.96 27.02 -31.92
N LEU A 366 -16.94 28.35 -32.13
CA LEU A 366 -15.84 29.08 -32.79
C LEU A 366 -15.31 30.08 -31.79
N SER A 367 -14.03 29.91 -31.39
CA SER A 367 -13.39 30.78 -30.41
C SER A 367 -12.51 31.82 -31.08
N VAL A 368 -12.66 33.09 -30.70
CA VAL A 368 -11.78 34.19 -31.10
C VAL A 368 -11.20 34.87 -29.86
N GLN A 369 -10.01 35.43 -29.97
CA GLN A 369 -9.40 36.13 -28.84
C GLN A 369 -10.25 37.35 -28.44
N ALA A 370 -10.28 37.67 -27.15
CA ALA A 370 -11.08 38.80 -26.65
C ALA A 370 -10.68 40.15 -27.28
N THR A 371 -9.42 40.31 -27.69
CA THR A 371 -8.89 41.45 -28.43
C THR A 371 -9.50 41.63 -29.83
N GLU A 372 -10.10 40.55 -30.36
CA GLU A 372 -10.77 40.54 -31.69
C GLU A 372 -12.31 40.47 -31.54
N ALA A 373 -12.88 41.16 -30.56
CA ALA A 373 -14.32 41.11 -30.26
C ALA A 373 -15.22 41.40 -31.47
N GLY A 374 -14.88 42.36 -32.31
CA GLY A 374 -15.63 42.68 -33.53
C GLY A 374 -15.66 41.52 -34.55
N ARG A 375 -14.71 40.60 -34.47
CA ARG A 375 -14.69 39.38 -35.30
C ARG A 375 -15.75 38.37 -34.86
N ALA A 376 -15.97 38.21 -33.53
CA ALA A 376 -17.04 37.35 -33.00
C ALA A 376 -18.42 37.87 -33.43
N ASP A 377 -18.64 39.21 -33.38
CA ASP A 377 -19.91 39.80 -33.83
C ASP A 377 -20.13 39.60 -35.34
N SER A 378 -19.05 39.72 -36.13
CA SER A 378 -19.11 39.51 -37.60
C SER A 378 -19.45 38.03 -37.91
N ILE A 379 -18.89 37.06 -37.16
CA ILE A 379 -19.20 35.64 -37.26
C ILE A 379 -20.68 35.38 -36.92
N LEU A 380 -21.13 35.94 -35.79
CA LEU A 380 -22.52 35.81 -35.36
C LEU A 380 -23.47 36.36 -36.40
N LYS A 381 -23.18 37.54 -36.97
CA LYS A 381 -23.97 38.17 -38.02
C LYS A 381 -24.03 37.31 -39.31
N ALA A 382 -22.88 36.76 -39.71
CA ALA A 382 -22.84 35.86 -40.90
C ALA A 382 -23.64 34.60 -40.67
N LEU A 383 -23.54 33.94 -39.49
CA LEU A 383 -24.29 32.75 -39.17
C LEU A 383 -25.79 33.01 -39.06
N ASN A 384 -26.20 34.13 -38.45
CA ASN A 384 -27.61 34.52 -38.40
C ASN A 384 -28.16 34.96 -39.76
N GLY A 385 -27.27 35.37 -40.67
CA GLY A 385 -27.60 35.67 -42.08
C GLY A 385 -27.70 34.45 -43.00
N GLY A 386 -27.58 33.22 -42.44
CA GLY A 386 -27.75 31.97 -43.17
C GLY A 386 -26.45 31.34 -43.69
N ALA A 387 -25.26 31.86 -43.35
CA ALA A 387 -24.01 31.17 -43.67
C ALA A 387 -23.90 29.83 -42.91
N LYS A 388 -23.38 28.78 -43.58
CA LYS A 388 -23.18 27.50 -42.96
C LYS A 388 -22.06 27.53 -41.94
N PHE A 389 -22.25 26.94 -40.80
CA PHE A 389 -21.25 26.94 -39.70
C PHE A 389 -19.90 26.36 -40.17
N GLU A 390 -19.92 25.30 -40.97
CA GLU A 390 -18.76 24.64 -41.53
C GLU A 390 -17.94 25.57 -42.46
N ASP A 391 -18.62 26.36 -43.27
CA ASP A 391 -17.96 27.30 -44.19
C ASP A 391 -17.28 28.46 -43.45
N VAL A 392 -17.93 28.95 -42.38
CA VAL A 392 -17.37 29.98 -41.51
C VAL A 392 -16.17 29.41 -40.74
N ALA A 393 -16.28 28.23 -40.17
CA ALA A 393 -15.20 27.54 -39.47
C ALA A 393 -13.98 27.34 -40.38
N LYS A 394 -14.19 26.83 -41.58
CA LYS A 394 -13.14 26.61 -42.58
C LYS A 394 -12.41 27.91 -42.98
N LYS A 395 -13.14 29.02 -43.17
CA LYS A 395 -12.54 30.33 -43.43
C LYS A 395 -11.66 30.82 -42.29
N MET A 396 -11.90 30.37 -41.07
CA MET A 396 -11.15 30.70 -39.87
C MET A 396 -10.02 29.72 -39.54
N GLY A 397 -9.89 28.59 -40.27
CA GLY A 397 -8.95 27.54 -39.97
C GLY A 397 -9.30 26.78 -38.67
N MET A 398 -10.60 26.77 -38.29
CA MET A 398 -11.10 26.13 -37.08
C MET A 398 -11.86 24.85 -37.39
N ARG A 399 -12.00 23.99 -36.38
CA ARG A 399 -12.84 22.78 -36.45
C ARG A 399 -14.32 23.16 -36.43
N SER A 400 -15.13 22.44 -37.17
CA SER A 400 -16.58 22.59 -37.21
C SER A 400 -17.33 21.41 -36.54
N ASP A 401 -16.61 20.51 -35.91
CA ASP A 401 -17.17 19.28 -35.35
C ASP A 401 -18.13 19.57 -34.18
N THR A 402 -19.14 18.71 -34.06
CA THR A 402 -20.01 18.74 -32.88
C THR A 402 -19.31 18.04 -31.73
N THR A 403 -19.15 18.75 -30.61
CA THR A 403 -18.57 18.25 -29.37
C THR A 403 -19.67 17.90 -28.39
N TRP A 404 -19.59 16.73 -27.76
CA TRP A 404 -20.44 16.35 -26.64
C TRP A 404 -19.72 16.63 -25.32
N ILE A 405 -20.38 17.34 -24.42
CA ILE A 405 -19.96 17.47 -23.04
C ILE A 405 -20.88 16.64 -22.14
N ASN A 406 -20.28 15.82 -21.27
CA ASN A 406 -21.00 15.12 -20.21
C ASN A 406 -20.89 15.95 -18.93
N THR A 407 -22.03 16.43 -18.44
CA THR A 407 -22.12 17.27 -17.24
C THR A 407 -22.64 16.52 -16.01
N ALA A 408 -22.90 15.19 -16.13
CA ALA A 408 -23.32 14.36 -15.01
C ALA A 408 -22.23 14.17 -13.95
N GLN A 409 -20.96 14.23 -14.35
CA GLN A 409 -19.81 13.99 -13.47
C GLN A 409 -19.06 15.28 -13.08
N VAL A 410 -19.56 16.44 -13.47
CA VAL A 410 -18.92 17.72 -13.18
C VAL A 410 -19.15 18.10 -11.72
N THR A 411 -18.07 18.38 -10.99
CA THR A 411 -18.12 18.86 -9.59
C THR A 411 -17.71 20.33 -9.48
N ALA A 412 -18.07 20.98 -8.37
CA ALA A 412 -17.75 22.38 -8.13
C ALA A 412 -16.21 22.66 -8.17
N ASP A 413 -15.40 21.72 -7.69
CA ASP A 413 -13.95 21.86 -7.61
C ASP A 413 -13.26 21.81 -8.98
N GLN A 414 -13.90 21.20 -9.97
CA GLN A 414 -13.40 21.10 -11.35
C GLN A 414 -13.72 22.32 -12.20
N LEU A 415 -14.54 23.25 -11.69
CA LEU A 415 -15.02 24.40 -12.45
C LEU A 415 -14.39 25.70 -11.97
N THR A 416 -13.98 26.55 -12.94
CA THR A 416 -13.81 27.98 -12.68
C THR A 416 -15.16 28.70 -12.83
N PRO A 417 -15.34 29.90 -12.28
CA PRO A 417 -16.57 30.69 -12.48
C PRO A 417 -16.90 30.89 -13.98
N GLU A 418 -15.88 31.08 -14.82
CA GLU A 418 -16.03 31.27 -16.27
C GLU A 418 -16.52 29.99 -16.94
N THR A 419 -15.92 28.85 -16.58
CA THR A 419 -16.34 27.54 -17.12
C THR A 419 -17.78 27.20 -16.66
N ALA A 420 -18.13 27.55 -15.42
CA ALA A 420 -19.49 27.38 -14.93
C ALA A 420 -20.51 28.21 -15.73
N LYS A 421 -20.17 29.48 -16.04
CA LYS A 421 -21.00 30.33 -16.91
C LYS A 421 -21.15 29.72 -18.31
N PHE A 422 -20.09 29.19 -18.88
CA PHE A 422 -20.15 28.52 -20.18
C PHE A 422 -21.08 27.28 -20.12
N VAL A 423 -20.96 26.42 -19.12
CA VAL A 423 -21.83 25.25 -18.95
C VAL A 423 -23.30 25.68 -18.73
N ASN A 424 -23.52 26.74 -17.98
CA ASN A 424 -24.87 27.29 -17.75
C ASN A 424 -25.49 27.81 -19.04
N GLU A 425 -24.70 28.45 -19.92
CA GLU A 425 -25.14 28.82 -21.25
C GLU A 425 -25.51 27.62 -22.11
N LEU A 426 -24.76 26.52 -22.05
CA LEU A 426 -25.09 25.27 -22.74
C LEU A 426 -26.42 24.67 -22.24
N TYR A 427 -26.75 24.85 -20.95
CA TYR A 427 -28.04 24.38 -20.42
C TYR A 427 -29.22 25.21 -20.93
N ASN A 428 -29.03 26.53 -21.09
CA ASN A 428 -30.12 27.48 -21.27
C ASN A 428 -30.26 28.03 -22.69
N ALA A 429 -29.19 28.03 -23.52
CA ALA A 429 -29.25 28.57 -24.88
C ALA A 429 -30.33 27.85 -25.73
N PRO A 430 -31.11 28.55 -26.53
CA PRO A 430 -32.08 27.89 -27.43
C PRO A 430 -31.36 26.93 -28.38
N LEU A 431 -31.99 25.79 -28.66
CA LEU A 431 -31.45 24.81 -29.60
C LEU A 431 -31.32 25.44 -31.00
N ASN A 432 -30.20 25.15 -31.63
CA ASN A 432 -29.83 25.62 -32.98
C ASN A 432 -29.67 27.16 -33.14
N ALA A 433 -29.79 27.95 -32.06
CA ALA A 433 -29.50 29.35 -32.08
C ALA A 433 -28.01 29.62 -31.87
N TYR A 434 -27.51 30.69 -32.46
CA TYR A 434 -26.12 31.12 -32.25
C TYR A 434 -26.07 32.20 -31.17
N LYS A 435 -25.09 32.11 -30.27
CA LYS A 435 -24.85 33.02 -29.15
C LYS A 435 -23.36 33.26 -28.96
N VAL A 436 -22.97 34.48 -28.58
CA VAL A 436 -21.61 34.77 -28.14
C VAL A 436 -21.54 34.68 -26.63
N VAL A 437 -20.53 33.98 -26.12
CA VAL A 437 -20.24 33.79 -24.69
C VAL A 437 -18.78 34.13 -24.43
N ASP A 438 -18.50 34.85 -23.36
CA ASP A 438 -17.13 35.15 -22.90
C ASP A 438 -16.60 33.99 -22.07
N VAL A 439 -15.47 33.40 -22.48
CA VAL A 439 -14.84 32.23 -21.78
C VAL A 439 -13.32 32.46 -21.72
N GLN A 440 -12.76 32.57 -20.52
CA GLN A 440 -11.30 32.61 -20.28
C GLN A 440 -10.51 33.54 -21.21
N GLY A 441 -10.97 34.75 -21.41
CA GLY A 441 -10.27 35.73 -22.27
C GLY A 441 -10.50 35.54 -23.78
N ALA A 442 -11.43 34.65 -24.16
CA ALA A 442 -11.89 34.47 -25.54
C ALA A 442 -13.39 34.76 -25.66
N LYS A 443 -13.81 35.19 -26.85
CA LYS A 443 -15.23 35.21 -27.24
C LYS A 443 -15.57 33.96 -28.04
N VAL A 444 -16.54 33.19 -27.56
CA VAL A 444 -16.96 31.93 -28.18
C VAL A 444 -18.33 32.11 -28.81
N VAL A 445 -18.39 31.97 -30.13
CA VAL A 445 -19.67 31.86 -30.84
C VAL A 445 -20.10 30.42 -30.78
N LEU A 446 -21.15 30.10 -30.02
CA LEU A 446 -21.62 28.76 -29.79
C LEU A 446 -22.99 28.50 -30.40
N GLN A 447 -23.27 27.25 -30.72
CA GLN A 447 -24.56 26.70 -31.09
C GLN A 447 -24.80 25.43 -30.31
N VAL A 448 -25.87 25.36 -29.52
CA VAL A 448 -26.31 24.12 -28.88
C VAL A 448 -27.14 23.33 -29.88
N VAL A 449 -26.67 22.13 -30.22
CA VAL A 449 -27.31 21.29 -31.27
C VAL A 449 -28.29 20.29 -30.66
N ASN A 450 -27.96 19.71 -29.50
CA ASN A 450 -28.80 18.70 -28.87
C ASN A 450 -28.57 18.65 -27.34
N ARG A 451 -29.59 18.19 -26.62
CA ARG A 451 -29.54 17.90 -25.17
C ARG A 451 -30.14 16.52 -24.92
N LYS A 452 -29.48 15.73 -24.06
CA LYS A 452 -29.95 14.39 -23.67
C LYS A 452 -29.98 14.24 -22.16
N ALA A 453 -30.81 13.29 -21.71
CA ALA A 453 -30.92 12.90 -20.29
C ALA A 453 -31.21 14.11 -19.38
N MET A 454 -32.38 14.73 -19.56
CA MET A 454 -32.89 15.77 -18.63
C MET A 454 -33.11 15.14 -17.26
N LYS A 455 -32.40 15.65 -16.25
CA LYS A 455 -32.47 15.20 -14.86
C LYS A 455 -32.60 16.35 -13.90
N THR A 456 -33.07 16.05 -12.70
CA THR A 456 -33.08 17.00 -11.60
C THR A 456 -31.66 17.31 -11.19
N LYS A 457 -31.30 18.58 -11.21
CA LYS A 457 -30.03 19.14 -10.74
C LYS A 457 -30.25 20.22 -9.68
N TYR A 458 -29.22 20.45 -8.88
CA TYR A 458 -29.31 21.24 -7.67
C TYR A 458 -28.30 22.40 -7.72
N VAL A 459 -28.73 23.59 -7.35
CA VAL A 459 -27.84 24.66 -6.96
C VAL A 459 -27.91 24.75 -5.44
N ALA A 460 -26.84 24.42 -4.76
CA ALA A 460 -26.80 24.36 -3.31
C ALA A 460 -25.52 24.98 -2.74
N ALA A 461 -25.67 25.76 -1.69
CA ALA A 461 -24.58 26.21 -0.85
C ALA A 461 -24.34 25.16 0.25
N VAL A 462 -23.23 24.45 0.12
CA VAL A 462 -22.81 23.44 1.09
C VAL A 462 -21.59 24.00 1.81
N VAL A 463 -21.65 24.09 3.12
CA VAL A 463 -20.56 24.52 4.01
C VAL A 463 -20.11 23.32 4.82
N LYS A 464 -18.81 23.01 4.78
CA LYS A 464 -18.17 21.97 5.59
C LYS A 464 -16.93 22.57 6.25
N VAL A 465 -17.05 22.94 7.53
CA VAL A 465 -15.94 23.51 8.30
C VAL A 465 -15.31 22.42 9.14
N PRO A 466 -14.01 22.10 8.93
CA PRO A 466 -13.34 21.06 9.70
C PRO A 466 -13.21 21.46 11.17
N ILE A 467 -13.43 20.49 12.06
CA ILE A 467 -13.27 20.65 13.51
C ILE A 467 -11.83 20.33 13.87
N ASN A 468 -10.94 21.31 13.70
CA ASN A 468 -9.53 21.18 13.98
C ASN A 468 -9.19 21.68 15.39
N PHE A 469 -8.08 21.18 15.95
CA PHE A 469 -7.52 21.71 17.20
C PHE A 469 -6.88 23.08 16.98
N SER A 470 -6.95 23.94 17.99
CA SER A 470 -6.25 25.22 17.99
C SER A 470 -4.81 25.07 18.43
N LYS A 471 -3.99 26.10 18.15
CA LYS A 471 -2.62 26.18 18.67
C LYS A 471 -2.56 26.03 20.20
N ALA A 472 -3.51 26.63 20.93
CA ALA A 472 -3.59 26.55 22.39
C ALA A 472 -3.80 25.10 22.86
N THR A 473 -4.68 24.34 22.18
CA THR A 473 -4.92 22.91 22.45
C THR A 473 -3.66 22.10 22.17
N TYR A 474 -2.99 22.37 21.06
CA TYR A 474 -1.74 21.71 20.71
C TYR A 474 -0.61 21.99 21.73
N ASP A 475 -0.37 23.26 22.06
CA ASP A 475 0.66 23.66 23.02
C ASP A 475 0.40 23.05 24.41
N ALA A 476 -0.85 22.93 24.81
CA ALA A 476 -1.24 22.26 26.06
C ALA A 476 -0.95 20.75 26.00
N ALA A 477 -1.25 20.09 24.87
CA ALA A 477 -0.95 18.66 24.69
C ALA A 477 0.57 18.39 24.73
N VAL A 478 1.38 19.17 24.02
CA VAL A 478 2.85 19.11 24.05
C VAL A 478 3.39 19.35 25.45
N SER A 479 2.87 20.37 26.15
CA SER A 479 3.28 20.68 27.55
C SER A 479 2.97 19.53 28.50
N ASN A 480 1.81 18.89 28.36
CA ASN A 480 1.43 17.73 29.17
C ASN A 480 2.32 16.53 28.87
N MET A 481 2.62 16.26 27.59
CA MET A 481 3.52 15.18 27.21
C MET A 481 4.94 15.40 27.72
N ASN A 482 5.46 16.62 27.62
CA ASN A 482 6.79 16.95 28.16
C ASN A 482 6.83 16.81 29.70
N ARG A 483 5.76 17.18 30.43
CA ARG A 483 5.66 16.95 31.87
C ARG A 483 5.63 15.47 32.22
N PHE A 484 4.93 14.67 31.42
CA PHE A 484 4.95 13.21 31.55
C PHE A 484 6.37 12.67 31.34
N LEU A 485 7.03 13.06 30.24
CA LEU A 485 8.40 12.64 29.94
C LEU A 485 9.42 13.00 31.04
N ALA A 486 9.29 14.17 31.64
CA ALA A 486 10.15 14.58 32.77
C ALA A 486 10.02 13.64 33.96
N SER A 487 8.93 12.88 34.09
CA SER A 487 8.73 11.85 35.12
C SER A 487 9.20 10.45 34.72
N CYS A 488 9.64 10.27 33.45
CA CYS A 488 10.08 9.00 32.91
C CYS A 488 11.60 8.95 32.79
N HIS A 489 12.24 8.14 33.63
CA HIS A 489 13.71 8.00 33.62
C HIS A 489 14.13 6.70 32.90
N ASP A 490 13.23 5.75 32.77
CA ASP A 490 13.43 4.44 32.17
C ASP A 490 12.08 3.82 31.71
N LEU A 491 12.15 2.68 31.05
CA LEU A 491 10.98 1.92 30.60
C LEU A 491 10.01 1.60 31.75
N ALA A 492 10.49 1.26 32.94
CA ALA A 492 9.61 0.90 34.04
C ALA A 492 8.80 2.10 34.55
N SER A 493 9.43 3.27 34.66
CA SER A 493 8.76 4.53 35.00
C SER A 493 7.81 4.97 33.87
N PHE A 494 8.19 4.79 32.59
CA PHE A 494 7.34 5.06 31.42
C PHE A 494 6.03 4.26 31.49
N GLU A 495 6.11 2.93 31.66
CA GLU A 495 4.93 2.06 31.77
C GLU A 495 4.05 2.36 32.99
N LYS A 496 4.68 2.72 34.12
CA LYS A 496 3.97 3.02 35.37
C LYS A 496 3.26 4.36 35.34
N GLN A 497 3.86 5.38 34.71
CA GLN A 497 3.33 6.75 34.70
C GLN A 497 2.34 7.01 33.56
N ALA A 498 2.47 6.31 32.43
CA ALA A 498 1.61 6.51 31.26
C ALA A 498 0.11 6.41 31.60
N PRO A 499 -0.40 5.34 32.25
CA PRO A 499 -1.80 5.24 32.59
C PRO A 499 -2.28 6.34 33.58
N LYS A 500 -1.40 6.78 34.48
CA LYS A 500 -1.72 7.84 35.43
C LYS A 500 -1.84 9.21 34.78
N SER A 501 -1.14 9.40 33.67
CA SER A 501 -1.19 10.60 32.84
C SER A 501 -2.25 10.52 31.73
N GLY A 502 -3.02 9.43 31.67
CA GLY A 502 -4.07 9.23 30.67
C GLY A 502 -3.54 8.75 29.31
N TYR A 503 -2.31 8.24 29.25
CA TYR A 503 -1.73 7.72 28.01
C TYR A 503 -1.79 6.19 27.95
N GLN A 504 -2.06 5.68 26.76
CA GLN A 504 -2.03 4.24 26.46
C GLN A 504 -0.66 3.87 25.92
N VAL A 505 -0.04 2.84 26.51
CA VAL A 505 1.20 2.25 25.98
C VAL A 505 0.85 1.15 24.99
N LEU A 506 1.36 1.26 23.79
CA LEU A 506 1.24 0.29 22.70
C LEU A 506 2.55 -0.50 22.57
N ASN A 507 2.48 -1.70 21.99
CA ASN A 507 3.64 -2.56 21.76
C ASN A 507 3.92 -2.70 20.26
N ALA A 508 5.20 -2.74 19.90
CA ALA A 508 5.68 -3.18 18.60
C ALA A 508 6.75 -4.26 18.85
N ASP A 509 6.27 -5.51 18.98
CA ASP A 509 7.12 -6.65 19.29
C ASP A 509 7.85 -7.15 18.04
N ALA A 510 9.11 -7.56 18.18
CA ALA A 510 10.01 -7.98 17.10
C ALA A 510 10.03 -6.99 15.91
N PHE A 511 9.97 -5.70 16.20
CA PHE A 511 9.93 -4.64 15.21
C PHE A 511 11.24 -4.61 14.41
N SER A 512 11.12 -4.61 13.08
CA SER A 512 12.24 -4.51 12.16
C SER A 512 12.41 -3.08 11.66
N ALA A 513 13.64 -2.61 11.52
CA ALA A 513 13.94 -1.32 10.91
C ALA A 513 13.41 -1.18 9.48
N SER A 514 13.28 -2.30 8.75
CA SER A 514 12.70 -2.33 7.40
C SER A 514 11.20 -2.02 7.34
N ALA A 515 10.50 -2.05 8.49
CA ALA A 515 9.11 -1.60 8.57
C ALA A 515 8.99 -0.08 8.33
N GLY A 516 10.05 0.68 8.61
CA GLY A 516 10.21 2.09 8.24
C GLY A 516 9.45 3.08 9.12
N LEU A 517 8.31 2.71 9.70
CA LEU A 517 7.47 3.58 10.54
C LEU A 517 7.05 2.84 11.82
N ILE A 518 7.03 3.56 12.95
CA ILE A 518 6.56 3.00 14.22
C ILE A 518 5.10 2.58 14.10
N GLY A 519 4.77 1.43 14.68
CA GLY A 519 3.42 0.85 14.63
C GLY A 519 3.02 0.22 13.29
N ALA A 520 3.92 0.19 12.31
CA ALA A 520 3.67 -0.50 11.04
C ALA A 520 3.54 -2.02 11.27
N SER A 521 2.44 -2.62 10.83
CA SER A 521 2.20 -4.07 10.95
C SER A 521 1.07 -4.51 10.02
N GLY A 522 1.27 -5.58 9.26
CA GLY A 522 0.25 -6.10 8.35
C GLY A 522 -0.31 -5.03 7.41
N TYR A 523 -1.59 -4.68 7.57
CA TYR A 523 -2.27 -3.64 6.79
C TYR A 523 -2.14 -2.23 7.38
N ASN A 524 -1.53 -2.08 8.56
CA ASN A 524 -1.31 -0.78 9.17
C ASN A 524 0.00 -0.19 8.65
N PRO A 525 -0.03 0.94 7.93
CA PRO A 525 1.18 1.56 7.39
C PRO A 525 2.10 2.14 8.46
N GLY A 526 1.63 2.31 9.71
CA GLY A 526 2.35 2.96 10.80
C GLY A 526 2.13 4.46 10.87
N ILE A 527 2.80 5.10 11.84
CA ILE A 527 2.67 6.53 12.14
C ILE A 527 3.55 7.33 11.17
N ARG A 528 2.93 8.13 10.31
CA ARG A 528 3.64 8.98 9.35
C ARG A 528 4.64 9.92 10.06
N GLY A 529 5.79 10.11 9.45
CA GLY A 529 6.85 10.98 9.99
C GLY A 529 7.65 10.38 11.13
N SER A 530 7.37 9.14 11.58
CA SER A 530 8.04 8.49 12.71
C SER A 530 9.44 7.91 12.39
N LYS A 531 10.01 8.23 11.23
CA LYS A 531 11.31 7.72 10.77
C LYS A 531 12.45 8.05 11.74
N GLU A 532 12.48 9.26 12.28
CA GLU A 532 13.49 9.65 13.27
C GLU A 532 13.37 8.85 14.57
N ALA A 533 12.15 8.47 14.97
CA ALA A 533 11.93 7.58 16.11
C ALA A 533 12.45 6.15 15.83
N VAL A 534 12.30 5.65 14.60
CA VAL A 534 12.90 4.37 14.17
C VAL A 534 14.43 4.47 14.21
N LYS A 535 14.99 5.55 13.69
CA LYS A 535 16.43 5.78 13.68
C LYS A 535 16.98 5.84 15.12
N TRP A 536 16.35 6.60 16.00
CA TRP A 536 16.69 6.61 17.43
C TRP A 536 16.65 5.19 18.01
N ALA A 537 15.55 4.46 17.76
CA ALA A 537 15.36 3.12 18.29
C ALA A 537 16.44 2.12 17.83
N PHE A 538 17.05 2.28 16.64
CA PHE A 538 18.04 1.34 16.09
C PHE A 538 19.49 1.81 16.16
N ASP A 539 19.76 3.10 16.18
CA ASP A 539 21.12 3.62 16.14
C ASP A 539 21.60 4.18 17.49
N GLU A 540 20.69 4.70 18.33
CA GLU A 540 21.05 5.47 19.53
C GLU A 540 20.63 4.78 20.83
N ALA A 541 19.41 4.21 20.87
CA ALA A 541 18.80 3.72 22.09
C ALA A 541 19.47 2.46 22.65
N LYS A 542 19.53 2.38 23.98
CA LYS A 542 19.85 1.19 24.76
C LYS A 542 18.59 0.60 25.39
N GLU A 543 18.62 -0.70 25.72
CA GLU A 543 17.51 -1.35 26.42
C GLU A 543 17.14 -0.58 27.70
N GLY A 544 15.87 -0.28 27.84
CA GLY A 544 15.31 0.46 28.98
C GLY A 544 15.20 1.98 28.76
N GLU A 545 15.79 2.54 27.69
CA GLU A 545 15.75 3.99 27.44
C GLU A 545 14.43 4.43 26.80
N VAL A 546 14.05 5.68 27.07
CA VAL A 546 12.87 6.37 26.55
C VAL A 546 13.33 7.51 25.65
N SER A 547 12.70 7.66 24.49
CA SER A 547 13.04 8.69 23.50
C SER A 547 12.60 10.10 23.91
N PRO A 548 13.15 11.14 23.28
CA PRO A 548 12.50 12.44 23.27
C PRO A 548 11.11 12.37 22.62
N LEU A 549 10.34 13.46 22.74
CA LEU A 549 9.08 13.63 22.05
C LEU A 549 9.32 13.85 20.56
N TYR A 550 8.58 13.12 19.72
CA TYR A 550 8.47 13.35 18.29
C TYR A 550 7.09 13.90 17.96
N GLU A 551 7.06 15.01 17.22
CA GLU A 551 5.84 15.62 16.69
C GLU A 551 5.70 15.19 15.24
N VAL A 552 4.79 14.28 14.96
CA VAL A 552 4.68 13.56 13.68
C VAL A 552 3.23 13.52 13.17
N GLY A 553 2.98 12.86 12.06
CA GLY A 553 1.68 12.85 11.37
C GLY A 553 1.57 13.96 10.33
N GLU A 554 0.51 13.93 9.50
CA GLU A 554 0.33 14.90 8.38
C GLU A 554 0.24 16.35 8.84
N ALA A 555 -0.37 16.59 10.00
CA ALA A 555 -0.52 17.92 10.59
C ALA A 555 0.32 18.10 11.87
N ASN A 556 1.38 17.29 12.06
CA ASN A 556 2.13 17.17 13.30
C ASN A 556 1.24 16.92 14.54
N ASN A 557 0.10 16.28 14.32
CA ASN A 557 -0.91 16.06 15.35
C ASN A 557 -0.71 14.78 16.18
N HIS A 558 0.30 13.98 15.86
CA HIS A 558 0.70 12.82 16.63
C HIS A 558 1.89 13.17 17.53
N LEU A 559 1.72 13.06 18.83
CA LEU A 559 2.78 13.17 19.83
C LEU A 559 3.28 11.77 20.16
N LEU A 560 4.42 11.40 19.56
CA LEU A 560 4.98 10.06 19.62
C LEU A 560 6.15 10.02 20.61
N VAL A 561 6.12 9.05 21.51
CA VAL A 561 7.24 8.70 22.40
C VAL A 561 7.48 7.21 22.32
N VAL A 562 8.73 6.81 22.17
CA VAL A 562 9.14 5.39 22.00
C VAL A 562 10.07 5.00 23.16
N ALA A 563 9.93 3.79 23.65
CA ALA A 563 10.85 3.20 24.62
C ALA A 563 11.38 1.87 24.09
N LEU A 564 12.68 1.64 24.17
CA LEU A 564 13.31 0.40 23.76
C LEU A 564 13.24 -0.63 24.89
N SER A 565 12.49 -1.70 24.69
CA SER A 565 12.35 -2.76 25.68
C SER A 565 13.44 -3.82 25.55
N LYS A 566 13.66 -4.38 24.36
CA LYS A 566 14.60 -5.47 24.13
C LYS A 566 15.21 -5.42 22.74
N VAL A 567 16.46 -5.89 22.61
CA VAL A 567 17.16 -6.05 21.34
C VAL A 567 17.40 -7.52 21.07
N TYR A 568 16.95 -7.98 19.90
CA TYR A 568 17.22 -9.34 19.41
C TYR A 568 18.08 -9.27 18.16
N LYS A 569 19.29 -9.82 18.27
CA LYS A 569 20.23 -9.90 17.15
C LYS A 569 19.76 -10.97 16.15
N LYS A 570 20.28 -10.89 14.94
CA LYS A 570 20.12 -11.92 13.93
C LYS A 570 20.37 -13.32 14.51
N GLY A 571 19.48 -14.25 14.19
CA GLY A 571 19.54 -15.63 14.71
C GLY A 571 18.15 -16.21 14.92
N TYR A 572 17.72 -16.34 16.15
CA TYR A 572 16.40 -16.85 16.50
C TYR A 572 15.86 -16.07 17.69
N LEU A 573 14.56 -15.74 17.67
CA LEU A 573 13.90 -15.26 18.89
C LEU A 573 14.03 -16.33 19.98
N PRO A 574 14.43 -15.96 21.20
CA PRO A 574 14.59 -16.92 22.27
C PRO A 574 13.22 -17.43 22.76
N TYR A 575 13.22 -18.62 23.39
CA TYR A 575 11.98 -19.27 23.84
C TYR A 575 11.26 -18.50 24.96
N ASP A 576 11.94 -17.61 25.67
CA ASP A 576 11.40 -16.74 26.70
C ASP A 576 10.85 -15.41 26.16
N ASN A 577 11.03 -15.12 24.87
CA ASN A 577 10.30 -14.03 24.20
C ASN A 577 8.79 -14.25 24.37
N LYS A 578 8.07 -13.18 24.73
CA LYS A 578 6.64 -13.30 25.08
C LYS A 578 5.81 -14.00 24.00
N GLN A 579 5.93 -13.58 22.74
CA GLN A 579 5.16 -14.18 21.64
C GLN A 579 5.55 -15.65 21.40
N VAL A 580 6.85 -15.96 21.44
CA VAL A 580 7.36 -17.33 21.32
C VAL A 580 6.83 -18.17 22.47
N LYS A 581 6.95 -17.68 23.72
CA LYS A 581 6.48 -18.39 24.91
C LYS A 581 4.99 -18.65 24.90
N ASP A 582 4.19 -17.66 24.48
CA ASP A 582 2.73 -17.81 24.37
C ASP A 582 2.38 -18.90 23.34
N TYR A 583 3.03 -18.89 22.17
CA TYR A 583 2.87 -19.91 21.13
C TYR A 583 3.28 -21.32 21.62
N LEU A 584 4.45 -21.44 22.24
CA LEU A 584 4.94 -22.71 22.78
C LEU A 584 4.04 -23.23 23.91
N THR A 585 3.56 -22.33 24.77
CA THR A 585 2.64 -22.68 25.88
C THR A 585 1.34 -23.28 25.35
N ALA A 586 0.78 -22.74 24.26
CA ALA A 586 -0.41 -23.30 23.62
C ALA A 586 -0.17 -24.74 23.12
N ILE A 587 0.97 -24.97 22.45
CA ILE A 587 1.36 -26.31 21.97
C ILE A 587 1.56 -27.30 23.15
N VAL A 588 2.34 -26.89 24.17
CA VAL A 588 2.58 -27.75 25.34
C VAL A 588 1.27 -28.11 26.05
N LYS A 589 0.37 -27.13 26.22
CA LYS A 589 -0.95 -27.40 26.81
C LYS A 589 -1.75 -28.41 25.99
N SER A 590 -1.79 -28.24 24.66
CA SER A 590 -2.48 -29.17 23.77
C SER A 590 -1.88 -30.58 23.86
N GLU A 591 -0.55 -30.72 23.80
CA GLU A 591 0.13 -32.00 23.91
C GLU A 591 -0.16 -32.69 25.25
N LYS A 592 -0.05 -31.99 26.39
CA LYS A 592 -0.33 -32.54 27.72
C LYS A 592 -1.81 -32.90 27.91
N LYS A 593 -2.74 -32.10 27.36
CA LYS A 593 -4.16 -32.47 27.33
C LYS A 593 -4.39 -33.72 26.49
N GLY A 594 -3.66 -33.87 25.37
CA GLY A 594 -3.67 -35.11 24.58
C GLY A 594 -3.21 -36.34 25.36
N GLU A 595 -2.14 -36.24 26.14
CA GLU A 595 -1.65 -37.31 27.01
C GLU A 595 -2.69 -37.68 28.10
N LEU A 596 -3.31 -36.67 28.72
CA LEU A 596 -4.39 -36.88 29.68
C LEU A 596 -5.61 -37.54 29.03
N ALA A 597 -5.99 -37.09 27.84
CA ALA A 597 -7.06 -37.69 27.04
C ALA A 597 -6.79 -39.18 26.71
N ALA A 598 -5.55 -39.50 26.31
CA ALA A 598 -5.13 -40.86 26.05
C ALA A 598 -5.25 -41.76 27.30
N LYS A 599 -4.85 -41.26 28.47
CA LYS A 599 -5.00 -41.97 29.75
C LYS A 599 -6.47 -42.14 30.14
N LYS A 600 -7.30 -41.10 29.98
CA LYS A 600 -8.69 -41.06 30.42
C LYS A 600 -9.63 -41.84 29.51
N TRP A 601 -9.40 -41.78 28.20
CA TRP A 601 -10.31 -42.31 27.19
C TRP A 601 -9.71 -43.36 26.25
N GLY A 602 -8.40 -43.66 26.36
CA GLY A 602 -7.71 -44.60 25.47
C GLY A 602 -8.26 -46.01 25.44
N GLY A 603 -8.98 -46.46 26.50
CA GLY A 603 -9.65 -47.74 26.56
C GLY A 603 -11.00 -47.81 25.84
N ILE A 604 -11.54 -46.71 25.34
CA ILE A 604 -12.85 -46.63 24.67
C ILE A 604 -12.71 -47.16 23.24
N LYS A 605 -13.60 -48.11 22.85
CA LYS A 605 -13.51 -48.76 21.53
C LYS A 605 -14.76 -48.60 20.66
N SER A 606 -15.82 -47.93 21.16
CA SER A 606 -17.04 -47.69 20.39
C SER A 606 -17.57 -46.28 20.57
N ILE A 607 -18.34 -45.79 19.61
CA ILE A 607 -18.96 -44.46 19.62
C ILE A 607 -19.96 -44.35 20.79
N GLU A 608 -20.74 -45.42 21.07
CA GLU A 608 -21.71 -45.49 22.16
C GLU A 608 -21.01 -45.33 23.52
N ALA A 609 -19.90 -46.05 23.70
CA ALA A 609 -19.11 -45.97 24.93
C ALA A 609 -18.47 -44.58 25.09
N ALA A 610 -18.03 -43.94 23.98
CA ALA A 610 -17.52 -42.59 23.99
C ALA A 610 -18.62 -41.58 24.37
N LYS A 611 -19.81 -41.69 23.78
CA LYS A 611 -20.98 -40.86 24.10
C LYS A 611 -21.37 -40.96 25.57
N ALA A 612 -21.38 -42.19 26.12
CA ALA A 612 -21.66 -42.44 27.55
C ALA A 612 -20.60 -41.79 28.49
N LYS A 613 -19.41 -41.50 27.98
CA LYS A 613 -18.32 -40.79 28.69
C LYS A 613 -18.28 -39.27 28.38
N GLY A 614 -19.31 -38.74 27.72
CA GLY A 614 -19.47 -37.31 27.46
C GLY A 614 -18.86 -36.82 26.17
N ALA A 615 -18.52 -37.72 25.23
CA ALA A 615 -18.10 -37.29 23.89
C ALA A 615 -19.24 -36.62 23.13
N ILE A 616 -18.89 -35.57 22.37
CA ILE A 616 -19.78 -34.94 21.38
C ILE A 616 -19.75 -35.83 20.13
N VAL A 617 -20.91 -36.31 19.71
CA VAL A 617 -21.01 -37.22 18.54
C VAL A 617 -21.63 -36.47 17.39
N ASP A 618 -20.92 -36.44 16.24
CA ASP A 618 -21.34 -35.80 15.00
C ASP A 618 -20.89 -36.61 13.78
N SER A 619 -21.50 -36.36 12.65
CA SER A 619 -21.18 -37.00 11.38
C SER A 619 -20.24 -36.14 10.54
N LEU A 620 -19.11 -36.70 10.13
CA LEU A 620 -18.27 -36.16 9.11
C LEU A 620 -18.55 -36.80 7.76
N ASN A 621 -19.05 -36.04 6.81
CA ASN A 621 -19.40 -36.55 5.50
C ASN A 621 -18.38 -36.11 4.46
N ASN A 622 -18.13 -36.98 3.49
CA ASN A 622 -17.24 -36.71 2.36
C ASN A 622 -15.80 -36.29 2.78
N VAL A 623 -15.30 -36.97 3.83
CA VAL A 623 -13.94 -36.75 4.34
C VAL A 623 -12.94 -37.25 3.31
N THR A 624 -12.11 -36.35 2.76
CA THR A 624 -10.99 -36.67 1.87
C THR A 624 -9.66 -36.41 2.55
N PHE A 625 -8.62 -37.13 2.17
CA PHE A 625 -7.29 -36.93 2.79
C PHE A 625 -6.72 -35.53 2.56
N ALA A 626 -6.95 -34.95 1.39
CA ALA A 626 -6.51 -33.60 1.05
C ALA A 626 -7.50 -32.49 1.48
N GLY A 627 -8.65 -32.85 2.05
CA GLY A 627 -9.70 -31.89 2.43
C GLY A 627 -9.43 -31.22 3.78
N ALA A 628 -9.90 -29.99 3.93
CA ALA A 628 -9.98 -29.31 5.21
C ALA A 628 -11.22 -29.79 5.99
N ASN A 629 -11.15 -31.02 6.56
CA ASN A 629 -12.27 -31.67 7.23
C ASN A 629 -12.44 -31.07 8.63
N VAL A 630 -13.27 -30.01 8.74
CA VAL A 630 -13.56 -29.35 10.02
C VAL A 630 -14.39 -30.22 10.93
N VAL A 631 -13.95 -30.42 12.17
CA VAL A 631 -14.69 -31.14 13.21
C VAL A 631 -15.55 -30.14 13.96
N SER A 632 -16.89 -30.24 13.85
CA SER A 632 -17.83 -29.24 14.40
C SER A 632 -17.64 -29.00 15.91
N ALA A 633 -17.29 -30.07 16.66
CA ALA A 633 -17.10 -30.00 18.11
C ALA A 633 -15.93 -29.08 18.55
N VAL A 634 -14.97 -28.80 17.66
CA VAL A 634 -13.79 -27.96 17.95
C VAL A 634 -13.65 -26.80 16.97
N GLY A 635 -14.39 -26.80 15.88
CA GLY A 635 -14.42 -25.71 14.88
C GLY A 635 -13.19 -25.62 13.97
N VAL A 636 -12.29 -26.59 14.00
CA VAL A 636 -11.04 -26.62 13.23
C VAL A 636 -10.82 -27.95 12.52
N PRO A 637 -10.02 -28.01 11.44
CA PRO A 637 -9.58 -29.27 10.86
C PRO A 637 -8.67 -30.06 11.82
N GLU A 638 -8.82 -31.36 11.80
CA GLU A 638 -7.98 -32.28 12.57
C GLU A 638 -7.27 -33.28 11.65
N PRO A 639 -6.02 -32.98 11.24
CA PRO A 639 -5.29 -33.78 10.27
C PRO A 639 -5.06 -35.24 10.73
N ALA A 640 -4.78 -35.46 12.03
CA ALA A 640 -4.60 -36.80 12.60
C ALA A 640 -5.87 -37.65 12.47
N LEU A 641 -7.04 -37.05 12.75
CA LEU A 641 -8.34 -37.71 12.59
C LEU A 641 -8.63 -37.98 11.09
N THR A 642 -8.38 -36.99 10.21
CA THR A 642 -8.53 -37.17 8.77
C THR A 642 -7.69 -38.32 8.24
N ALA A 643 -6.43 -38.43 8.67
CA ALA A 643 -5.54 -39.55 8.31
C ALA A 643 -6.08 -40.92 8.82
N ALA A 644 -6.54 -40.97 10.08
CA ALA A 644 -7.11 -42.17 10.66
C ALA A 644 -8.39 -42.65 9.93
N ILE A 645 -9.30 -41.72 9.59
CA ILE A 645 -10.51 -41.99 8.79
C ILE A 645 -10.14 -42.51 7.40
N SER A 646 -9.19 -41.86 6.75
CA SER A 646 -8.75 -42.23 5.41
C SER A 646 -8.10 -43.64 5.37
N ALA A 647 -7.34 -43.99 6.39
CA ALA A 647 -6.65 -45.30 6.49
C ALA A 647 -7.57 -46.43 6.91
N ALA A 648 -8.56 -46.19 7.75
CA ALA A 648 -9.43 -47.22 8.32
C ALA A 648 -10.35 -47.89 7.27
N LYS A 649 -10.72 -49.13 7.45
CA LYS A 649 -11.65 -49.88 6.57
C LYS A 649 -13.11 -49.50 6.86
N LYS A 650 -14.00 -49.68 5.88
CA LYS A 650 -15.46 -49.55 6.07
C LYS A 650 -15.92 -50.45 7.22
N GLY A 651 -16.76 -49.92 8.08
CA GLY A 651 -17.30 -50.60 9.25
C GLY A 651 -16.37 -50.62 10.47
N ALA A 652 -15.11 -50.26 10.33
CA ALA A 652 -14.16 -50.23 11.43
C ALA A 652 -14.31 -48.95 12.28
N THR A 653 -14.01 -49.08 13.59
CA THR A 653 -13.82 -47.94 14.48
C THR A 653 -12.32 -47.74 14.69
N THR A 654 -11.85 -46.49 14.56
CA THR A 654 -10.44 -46.16 14.81
C THR A 654 -10.06 -46.35 16.27
N PRO A 655 -8.78 -46.58 16.59
CA PRO A 655 -8.29 -46.32 17.94
C PRO A 655 -8.56 -44.86 18.33
N LEU A 656 -8.43 -44.49 19.60
CA LEU A 656 -8.48 -43.11 20.03
C LEU A 656 -7.38 -42.33 19.32
N VAL A 657 -7.76 -41.33 18.56
CA VAL A 657 -6.86 -40.44 17.80
C VAL A 657 -6.66 -39.18 18.62
N ILE A 658 -5.42 -38.86 18.94
CA ILE A 658 -5.04 -37.62 19.61
C ILE A 658 -4.82 -36.57 18.54
N GLY A 659 -5.66 -35.57 18.54
CA GLY A 659 -5.57 -34.40 17.62
C GLY A 659 -4.98 -33.18 18.28
N THR A 660 -5.12 -32.04 17.61
CA THR A 660 -4.61 -30.73 18.08
C THR A 660 -5.53 -30.10 19.13
N GLU A 661 -6.86 -30.16 18.92
CA GLU A 661 -7.85 -29.52 19.79
C GLU A 661 -8.76 -30.54 20.51
N GLY A 662 -8.52 -31.85 20.32
CA GLY A 662 -9.32 -32.89 20.94
C GLY A 662 -8.79 -34.29 20.74
N ALA A 663 -9.44 -35.27 21.40
CA ALA A 663 -9.25 -36.68 21.17
C ALA A 663 -10.52 -37.29 20.53
N TYR A 664 -10.34 -38.19 19.57
CA TYR A 664 -11.41 -38.59 18.67
C TYR A 664 -11.46 -40.12 18.49
N LEU A 665 -12.68 -40.64 18.37
CA LEU A 665 -12.91 -41.94 17.74
C LEU A 665 -13.77 -41.74 16.50
N ALA A 666 -13.48 -42.45 15.43
CA ALA A 666 -14.28 -42.42 14.22
C ALA A 666 -14.72 -43.83 13.81
N GLN A 667 -16.01 -44.03 13.59
CA GLN A 667 -16.59 -45.25 12.99
C GLN A 667 -16.85 -44.96 11.50
N ILE A 668 -16.25 -45.73 10.62
CA ILE A 668 -16.35 -45.55 9.18
C ILE A 668 -17.64 -46.15 8.63
N LEU A 669 -18.57 -45.30 8.22
CA LEU A 669 -19.89 -45.74 7.72
C LEU A 669 -19.81 -46.18 6.26
N SER A 670 -19.11 -45.42 5.43
CA SER A 670 -18.93 -45.72 4.01
C SER A 670 -17.59 -45.20 3.50
N LYS A 671 -17.13 -45.84 2.43
CA LYS A 671 -15.99 -45.38 1.62
C LYS A 671 -16.35 -45.41 0.14
N GLY A 672 -15.86 -44.45 -0.62
CA GLY A 672 -16.13 -44.36 -2.03
C GLY A 672 -15.33 -43.26 -2.67
N SER A 673 -15.75 -42.82 -3.84
CA SER A 673 -15.24 -41.65 -4.51
C SER A 673 -16.27 -40.51 -4.44
N ASN A 674 -15.82 -39.30 -4.22
CA ASN A 674 -16.67 -38.09 -4.23
C ASN A 674 -16.87 -37.55 -5.63
N THR A 675 -16.31 -38.18 -6.65
CA THR A 675 -16.40 -37.76 -8.06
C THR A 675 -16.64 -38.95 -8.98
N SER A 676 -17.27 -38.71 -10.12
CA SER A 676 -17.38 -39.66 -11.25
C SER A 676 -16.18 -39.57 -12.20
N GLU A 677 -15.26 -38.61 -12.00
CA GLU A 677 -14.07 -38.45 -12.83
C GLU A 677 -13.17 -39.68 -12.74
N LYS A 678 -12.64 -40.08 -13.88
CA LYS A 678 -11.64 -41.15 -13.95
C LYS A 678 -10.24 -40.52 -13.90
N PHE A 679 -9.32 -41.25 -13.26
CA PHE A 679 -7.91 -40.86 -13.27
C PHE A 679 -7.35 -40.83 -14.68
N ASP A 680 -6.95 -39.65 -15.15
CA ASP A 680 -6.19 -39.45 -16.37
C ASP A 680 -4.78 -38.99 -16.04
N VAL A 681 -3.79 -39.79 -16.40
CA VAL A 681 -2.38 -39.57 -16.03
C VAL A 681 -1.86 -38.22 -16.50
N LYS A 682 -2.15 -37.83 -17.77
CA LYS A 682 -1.62 -36.59 -18.34
C LYS A 682 -2.23 -35.37 -17.69
N SER A 683 -3.54 -35.38 -17.51
CA SER A 683 -4.29 -34.29 -16.88
C SER A 683 -3.87 -34.08 -15.42
N GLU A 684 -3.73 -35.14 -14.66
CA GLU A 684 -3.36 -35.08 -13.23
C GLU A 684 -1.91 -34.67 -13.03
N MET A 685 -0.98 -35.17 -13.85
CA MET A 685 0.41 -34.69 -13.83
C MET A 685 0.50 -33.20 -14.16
N ALA A 686 -0.26 -32.72 -15.15
CA ALA A 686 -0.29 -31.31 -15.52
C ALA A 686 -0.92 -30.45 -14.41
N MET A 687 -1.95 -30.95 -13.71
CA MET A 687 -2.53 -30.24 -12.56
C MET A 687 -1.56 -30.17 -11.39
N GLN A 688 -0.90 -31.29 -11.06
CA GLN A 688 0.13 -31.34 -10.03
C GLN A 688 1.29 -30.39 -10.31
N GLN A 689 1.78 -30.39 -11.57
CA GLN A 689 2.84 -29.49 -12.00
C GLN A 689 2.45 -28.02 -11.83
N ARG A 690 1.24 -27.63 -12.25
CA ARG A 690 0.73 -26.27 -12.05
C ARG A 690 0.69 -25.86 -10.58
N GLY A 691 0.21 -26.75 -9.69
CA GLY A 691 0.19 -26.49 -8.26
C GLY A 691 1.58 -26.30 -7.67
N LEU A 692 2.54 -27.17 -8.04
CA LEU A 692 3.94 -27.05 -7.61
C LEU A 692 4.59 -25.75 -8.11
N LEU A 693 4.33 -25.38 -9.37
CA LEU A 693 4.83 -24.13 -9.96
C LEU A 693 4.28 -22.90 -9.24
N GLN A 694 3.01 -22.91 -8.87
CA GLN A 694 2.39 -21.83 -8.11
C GLN A 694 3.04 -21.65 -6.75
N VAL A 695 3.21 -22.74 -5.99
CA VAL A 695 3.87 -22.72 -4.67
C VAL A 695 5.32 -22.25 -4.80
N MET A 696 6.05 -22.75 -5.79
CA MET A 696 7.44 -22.38 -6.03
C MET A 696 7.54 -20.89 -6.42
N GLY A 697 6.69 -20.40 -7.31
CA GLY A 697 6.65 -18.99 -7.73
C GLY A 697 6.43 -18.04 -6.55
N GLN A 698 5.60 -18.43 -5.58
CA GLN A 698 5.34 -17.63 -4.37
C GLN A 698 6.48 -17.69 -3.35
N SER A 699 7.22 -18.80 -3.27
CA SER A 699 8.21 -19.02 -2.21
C SER A 699 9.65 -18.72 -2.62
N ILE A 700 9.98 -18.73 -3.93
CA ILE A 700 11.38 -18.69 -4.39
C ILE A 700 12.11 -17.42 -3.96
N LEU A 701 11.48 -16.24 -4.11
CA LEU A 701 12.10 -14.98 -3.72
C LEU A 701 12.35 -14.92 -2.21
N GLY A 702 11.45 -15.50 -1.39
CA GLY A 702 11.65 -15.63 0.05
C GLY A 702 12.85 -16.51 0.39
N VAL A 703 13.00 -17.66 -0.29
CA VAL A 703 14.15 -18.55 -0.11
C VAL A 703 15.45 -17.87 -0.54
N LEU A 704 15.45 -17.17 -1.67
CA LEU A 704 16.62 -16.43 -2.14
C LEU A 704 16.98 -15.29 -1.19
N SER A 705 16.01 -14.55 -0.69
CA SER A 705 16.21 -13.48 0.29
C SER A 705 16.86 -13.99 1.58
N GLN A 706 16.41 -15.14 2.08
CA GLN A 706 17.04 -15.78 3.25
C GLN A 706 18.51 -16.17 3.00
N LYS A 707 18.82 -16.69 1.81
CA LYS A 707 20.20 -17.01 1.41
C LYS A 707 21.07 -15.77 1.23
N ALA A 708 20.50 -14.73 0.68
CA ALA A 708 21.21 -13.50 0.31
C ALA A 708 21.63 -12.65 1.50
N ASN A 709 21.08 -12.89 2.67
CA ASN A 709 21.31 -12.04 3.83
C ASN A 709 21.01 -10.56 3.52
N VAL A 710 19.79 -10.27 3.04
CA VAL A 710 19.36 -8.92 2.70
C VAL A 710 19.36 -8.04 3.95
N VAL A 711 20.07 -6.92 3.89
CA VAL A 711 20.12 -5.90 4.96
C VAL A 711 19.46 -4.63 4.44
N ASP A 712 18.44 -4.15 5.13
CA ASP A 712 17.73 -2.90 4.81
C ASP A 712 18.04 -1.84 5.85
N LYS A 713 18.67 -0.75 5.42
CA LYS A 713 19.04 0.40 6.25
C LYS A 713 18.36 1.69 5.78
N ARG A 714 17.29 1.60 4.98
CA ARG A 714 16.58 2.76 4.45
C ARG A 714 16.04 3.70 5.53
N TYR A 715 15.82 3.20 6.73
CA TYR A 715 15.41 4.02 7.88
C TYR A 715 16.42 5.13 8.24
N LYS A 716 17.67 5.03 7.76
CA LYS A 716 18.73 6.05 7.99
C LYS A 716 18.64 7.25 7.04
N PHE A 717 17.85 7.17 5.95
CA PHE A 717 17.85 8.13 4.85
C PHE A 717 16.48 8.72 4.53
#